data_c748592632bdff8694cd0ed4fbe15229
#
_entry.id   c748592632bdff8694cd0ed4fbe15229
#
_cell.length_a   1.000
_cell.length_b   1.000
_cell.length_c   1.000
_cell.angle_alpha   90.00
_cell.angle_beta   90.00
_cell.angle_gamma   90.00
#
_symmetry.space_group_name_H-M   'P 1'
#
loop_
_entity.id
_entity.type
_entity.pdbx_description
1 polymer ?
#
loop_
_entity_poly.entity_id
_entity_poly.type
_entity_poly.pdbx_seq_one_letter_code
_entity_poly.pdbx_strand_id
1 'polypeptide(L)'
;MLNPSLVLNLVILCGILSIIFAYITGVQILSASSGNARMKEIAGAIQIGARAYLNRQYKTISIVGVVVLIAVIFLFNIWVGLGYFIGAFLSGIAGYAGMLISVQANVRTAEASRKSLAEGLKISFKSGALTGMLVAGLALLAIAVYYWFLLAIKIDEREISNALVALGFGASLISIFARLGGGIFTKGADVGADLVGKVEAGIPEDDPRNPAVIADNVGDNVGDCAGMAADLFETYAVTIVATMVLASIFFSGNLNMLIYPLAIAGSCLITSIIGTYFVRLGAKKSIMGALYKGFIVSAILSLIVLYPVTEHVVGLTKIYKIGKLSFTGLKLYYCGVIGLVITGLLIWVTEYYTSTVYNPVKSIAKSSTTGHGTNVIQGLAISMEATALPALIIVAGILSTYLIAGLYGIAIAVTTMLALTGMVVALDAYGPVTDNAGGIAQMSNLPASVRKVTDALDAVGNTTKAITKGYAIGSAGLGALVLFAAYTEDIKHFSKTSGSALKGIVVNFDLSNPYVVIGLLIGGLLPYLFASMGMQAVGRAGGAVVIEVRRQFKKWPGIMKNKQKPDYRNAVDILTKAAIKEMIVPSLLPVLSPIVLYFIIYYIAGTSSALSALGAMLLGVIVTGFFLAVSMTAGGGAWDNAKKYIEDGHYGGKGSDAHKAAVTGDTVGDPYKDTAGPAVNPMIKITNIVALLLLAIIAG
;
A
#
# COMPACT_ATOMS: atom_id res chain seq x y z
N MET A 1 27.64 3.21 22.83
CA MET A 1 26.74 3.90 21.89
C MET A 1 27.59 4.55 20.80
N LEU A 2 27.21 4.38 19.54
CA LEU A 2 27.88 5.00 18.40
C LEU A 2 27.54 6.51 18.33
N ASN A 3 28.41 7.26 17.64
CA ASN A 3 28.14 8.67 17.36
C ASN A 3 26.91 8.78 16.41
N PRO A 4 25.93 9.66 16.70
CA PRO A 4 24.73 9.84 15.87
C PRO A 4 25.03 10.09 14.38
N SER A 5 26.06 10.88 14.07
CA SER A 5 26.44 11.13 12.68
C SER A 5 26.94 9.87 11.96
N LEU A 6 27.67 9.01 12.65
CA LEU A 6 28.11 7.73 12.09
C LEU A 6 26.91 6.81 11.82
N VAL A 7 25.97 6.72 12.76
CA VAL A 7 24.74 5.92 12.58
C VAL A 7 23.96 6.40 11.36
N LEU A 8 23.77 7.72 11.22
CA LEU A 8 23.05 8.31 10.09
C LEU A 8 23.76 8.04 8.76
N ASN A 9 25.10 8.12 8.72
CA ASN A 9 25.88 7.78 7.53
C ASN A 9 25.73 6.28 7.15
N LEU A 10 25.69 5.39 8.15
CA LEU A 10 25.45 3.96 7.90
C LEU A 10 24.03 3.71 7.37
N VAL A 11 23.04 4.43 7.86
CA VAL A 11 21.66 4.36 7.37
C VAL A 11 21.58 4.82 5.90
N ILE A 12 22.24 5.92 5.55
CA ILE A 12 22.33 6.40 4.17
C ILE A 12 23.02 5.36 3.28
N LEU A 13 24.09 4.75 3.76
CA LEU A 13 24.76 3.67 3.03
C LEU A 13 23.83 2.48 2.78
N CYS A 14 23.03 2.07 3.77
CA CYS A 14 22.04 0.99 3.60
C CYS A 14 21.02 1.34 2.51
N GLY A 15 20.52 2.57 2.48
CA GLY A 15 19.62 3.05 1.42
C GLY A 15 20.28 3.02 0.04
N ILE A 16 21.53 3.48 -0.08
CA ILE A 16 22.30 3.45 -1.35
C ILE A 16 22.50 2.00 -1.82
N LEU A 17 22.86 1.09 -0.91
CA LEU A 17 23.03 -0.33 -1.25
C LEU A 17 21.73 -0.95 -1.77
N SER A 18 20.58 -0.55 -1.24
CA SER A 18 19.28 -0.98 -1.73
C SER A 18 19.00 -0.49 -3.17
N ILE A 19 19.34 0.75 -3.48
CA ILE A 19 19.20 1.28 -4.84
C ILE A 19 20.16 0.57 -5.82
N ILE A 20 21.40 0.31 -5.40
CA ILE A 20 22.35 -0.45 -6.20
C ILE A 20 21.84 -1.86 -6.47
N PHE A 21 21.29 -2.55 -5.45
CA PHE A 21 20.66 -3.86 -5.63
C PHE A 21 19.50 -3.81 -6.63
N ALA A 22 18.62 -2.80 -6.51
CA ALA A 22 17.52 -2.61 -7.45
C ALA A 22 18.03 -2.38 -8.89
N TYR A 23 19.04 -1.55 -9.08
CA TYR A 23 19.66 -1.30 -10.39
C TYR A 23 20.25 -2.58 -11.00
N ILE A 24 21.06 -3.32 -10.24
CA ILE A 24 21.68 -4.57 -10.71
C ILE A 24 20.60 -5.60 -11.09
N THR A 25 19.56 -5.72 -10.26
CA THR A 25 18.44 -6.62 -10.52
C THR A 25 17.69 -6.21 -11.78
N GLY A 26 17.48 -4.91 -12.00
CA GLY A 26 16.88 -4.37 -13.22
C GLY A 26 17.66 -4.73 -14.49
N VAL A 27 18.97 -4.57 -14.46
CA VAL A 27 19.84 -4.97 -15.58
C VAL A 27 19.72 -6.48 -15.85
N GLN A 28 19.68 -7.31 -14.80
CA GLN A 28 19.51 -8.77 -14.95
C GLN A 28 18.14 -9.14 -15.55
N ILE A 29 17.06 -8.44 -15.18
CA ILE A 29 15.73 -8.68 -15.76
C ILE A 29 15.75 -8.28 -17.24
N LEU A 30 16.23 -7.08 -17.56
CA LEU A 30 16.23 -6.56 -18.92
C LEU A 30 17.10 -7.37 -19.89
N SER A 31 18.16 -8.03 -19.39
CA SER A 31 19.01 -8.92 -20.18
C SER A 31 18.37 -10.28 -20.49
N ALA A 32 17.28 -10.66 -19.79
CA ALA A 32 16.55 -11.91 -20.06
C ALA A 32 15.78 -11.84 -21.37
N SER A 33 15.62 -13.01 -22.03
CA SER A 33 14.91 -13.11 -23.32
C SER A 33 13.44 -12.64 -23.19
N SER A 34 12.98 -11.86 -24.17
CA SER A 34 11.59 -11.40 -24.31
C SER A 34 10.75 -12.29 -25.24
N GLY A 35 11.24 -13.47 -25.59
CA GLY A 35 10.49 -14.46 -26.36
C GLY A 35 10.36 -14.19 -27.86
N ASN A 36 9.32 -14.75 -28.46
CA ASN A 36 9.07 -14.70 -29.89
C ASN A 36 8.45 -13.35 -30.35
N ALA A 37 8.28 -13.18 -31.66
CA ALA A 37 7.75 -11.95 -32.26
C ALA A 37 6.34 -11.61 -31.76
N ARG A 38 5.45 -12.60 -31.58
CA ARG A 38 4.08 -12.40 -31.10
C ARG A 38 4.05 -11.93 -29.63
N MET A 39 4.88 -12.53 -28.78
CA MET A 39 5.03 -12.10 -27.37
C MET A 39 5.51 -10.66 -27.28
N LYS A 40 6.48 -10.26 -28.13
CA LYS A 40 7.00 -8.89 -28.19
C LYS A 40 5.97 -7.88 -28.68
N GLU A 41 5.12 -8.28 -29.65
CA GLU A 41 4.02 -7.44 -30.13
C GLU A 41 3.02 -7.14 -29.02
N ILE A 42 2.57 -8.14 -28.29
CA ILE A 42 1.62 -8.01 -27.18
C ILE A 42 2.23 -7.20 -26.03
N ALA A 43 3.44 -7.55 -25.62
CA ALA A 43 4.18 -6.80 -24.60
C ALA A 43 4.38 -5.33 -24.99
N GLY A 44 4.63 -5.06 -26.29
CA GLY A 44 4.73 -3.70 -26.82
C GLY A 44 3.41 -2.92 -26.67
N ALA A 45 2.27 -3.55 -26.93
CA ALA A 45 0.96 -2.93 -26.74
C ALA A 45 0.70 -2.59 -25.26
N ILE A 46 1.00 -3.51 -24.33
CA ILE A 46 0.91 -3.28 -22.88
C ILE A 46 1.84 -2.14 -22.46
N GLN A 47 3.09 -2.10 -22.94
CA GLN A 47 4.06 -1.03 -22.62
C GLN A 47 3.60 0.34 -23.09
N ILE A 48 3.01 0.43 -24.29
CA ILE A 48 2.47 1.69 -24.83
C ILE A 48 1.31 2.17 -23.97
N GLY A 49 0.38 1.28 -23.61
CA GLY A 49 -0.75 1.57 -22.73
C GLY A 49 -0.28 2.04 -21.34
N ALA A 50 0.66 1.31 -20.74
CA ALA A 50 1.24 1.64 -19.44
C ALA A 50 1.89 3.03 -19.42
N ARG A 51 2.71 3.35 -20.43
CA ARG A 51 3.33 4.69 -20.56
C ARG A 51 2.30 5.79 -20.78
N ALA A 52 1.27 5.54 -21.59
CA ALA A 52 0.21 6.52 -21.83
C ALA A 52 -0.55 6.86 -20.54
N TYR A 53 -0.89 5.83 -19.76
CA TYR A 53 -1.52 6.00 -18.45
C TYR A 53 -0.62 6.79 -17.49
N LEU A 54 0.62 6.31 -17.25
CA LEU A 54 1.56 6.95 -16.33
C LEU A 54 1.78 8.43 -16.69
N ASN A 55 2.10 8.72 -17.95
CA ASN A 55 2.36 10.09 -18.37
C ASN A 55 1.18 11.02 -18.10
N ARG A 56 -0.05 10.54 -18.31
CA ARG A 56 -1.25 11.34 -18.08
C ARG A 56 -1.54 11.50 -16.60
N GLN A 57 -1.47 10.44 -15.83
CA GLN A 57 -1.70 10.47 -14.39
C GLN A 57 -0.67 11.36 -13.69
N TYR A 58 0.63 11.16 -13.97
CA TYR A 58 1.69 11.93 -13.33
C TYR A 58 1.68 13.41 -13.74
N LYS A 59 1.27 13.73 -14.98
CA LYS A 59 1.04 15.12 -15.38
C LYS A 59 -0.06 15.77 -14.53
N THR A 60 -1.16 15.09 -14.33
CA THR A 60 -2.28 15.60 -13.50
C THR A 60 -1.85 15.77 -12.04
N ILE A 61 -1.18 14.76 -11.48
CA ILE A 61 -0.67 14.80 -10.11
C ILE A 61 0.35 15.94 -9.94
N SER A 62 1.24 16.14 -10.92
CA SER A 62 2.23 17.23 -10.87
C SER A 62 1.60 18.61 -10.84
N ILE A 63 0.51 18.84 -11.56
CA ILE A 63 -0.22 20.11 -11.54
C ILE A 63 -0.77 20.37 -10.13
N VAL A 64 -1.46 19.39 -9.55
CA VAL A 64 -1.98 19.49 -8.17
C VAL A 64 -0.83 19.64 -7.17
N GLY A 65 0.23 18.84 -7.35
CA GLY A 65 1.41 18.86 -6.48
C GLY A 65 2.12 20.22 -6.43
N VAL A 66 2.24 20.89 -7.57
CA VAL A 66 2.85 22.25 -7.64
C VAL A 66 1.96 23.28 -6.92
N VAL A 67 0.64 23.21 -7.08
CA VAL A 67 -0.29 24.11 -6.37
C VAL A 67 -0.15 23.93 -4.85
N VAL A 68 -0.13 22.68 -4.38
CA VAL A 68 0.05 22.36 -2.96
C VAL A 68 1.46 22.77 -2.48
N LEU A 69 2.51 22.58 -3.28
CA LEU A 69 3.87 23.02 -2.95
C LEU A 69 3.93 24.53 -2.70
N ILE A 70 3.34 25.32 -3.58
CA ILE A 70 3.28 26.78 -3.44
C ILE A 70 2.54 27.14 -2.15
N ALA A 71 1.40 26.49 -1.87
CA ALA A 71 0.66 26.72 -0.65
C ALA A 71 1.47 26.37 0.61
N VAL A 72 2.19 25.24 0.62
CA VAL A 72 3.04 24.82 1.75
C VAL A 72 4.19 25.81 1.96
N ILE A 73 4.87 26.26 0.90
CA ILE A 73 5.95 27.27 1.01
C ILE A 73 5.40 28.59 1.60
N PHE A 74 4.21 29.00 1.16
CA PHE A 74 3.61 30.25 1.62
C PHE A 74 3.11 30.18 3.06
N LEU A 75 2.54 29.03 3.47
CA LEU A 75 2.00 28.83 4.84
C LEU A 75 3.08 28.56 5.89
N PHE A 76 4.22 28.01 5.48
CA PHE A 76 5.34 27.68 6.36
C PHE A 76 6.60 28.41 5.92
N ASN A 77 7.44 27.72 5.15
CA ASN A 77 8.71 28.24 4.61
C ASN A 77 9.26 27.31 3.53
N ILE A 78 10.42 27.69 2.99
CA ILE A 78 11.08 26.95 1.91
C ILE A 78 11.52 25.54 2.32
N TRP A 79 11.95 25.33 3.57
CA TRP A 79 12.43 24.02 4.05
C TRP A 79 11.28 23.03 4.15
N VAL A 80 10.14 23.45 4.70
CA VAL A 80 8.93 22.63 4.75
C VAL A 80 8.44 22.30 3.34
N GLY A 81 8.47 23.29 2.42
CA GLY A 81 8.15 23.08 1.01
C GLY A 81 9.10 22.10 0.31
N LEU A 82 10.41 22.17 0.60
CA LEU A 82 11.40 21.23 0.06
C LEU A 82 11.15 19.81 0.58
N GLY A 83 10.80 19.64 1.86
CA GLY A 83 10.40 18.35 2.41
C GLY A 83 9.23 17.75 1.65
N TYR A 84 8.15 18.51 1.46
CA TYR A 84 7.00 18.11 0.66
C TYR A 84 7.41 17.68 -0.75
N PHE A 85 8.23 18.48 -1.43
CA PHE A 85 8.70 18.18 -2.78
C PHE A 85 9.49 16.87 -2.83
N ILE A 86 10.43 16.64 -1.89
CA ILE A 86 11.23 15.42 -1.83
C ILE A 86 10.32 14.19 -1.66
N GLY A 87 9.36 14.25 -0.73
CA GLY A 87 8.42 13.16 -0.49
C GLY A 87 7.57 12.83 -1.71
N ALA A 88 6.99 13.85 -2.35
CA ALA A 88 6.19 13.68 -3.56
C ALA A 88 7.03 13.14 -4.73
N PHE A 89 8.20 13.72 -4.97
CA PHE A 89 9.05 13.36 -6.11
C PHE A 89 9.58 11.92 -6.00
N LEU A 90 10.10 11.52 -4.84
CA LEU A 90 10.68 10.18 -4.66
C LEU A 90 9.61 9.10 -4.56
N SER A 91 8.44 9.37 -3.97
CA SER A 91 7.29 8.47 -4.04
C SER A 91 6.82 8.27 -5.48
N GLY A 92 6.76 9.35 -6.25
CA GLY A 92 6.46 9.30 -7.68
C GLY A 92 7.45 8.47 -8.48
N ILE A 93 8.75 8.65 -8.25
CA ILE A 93 9.80 7.84 -8.91
C ILE A 93 9.66 6.36 -8.56
N ALA A 94 9.42 6.03 -7.28
CA ALA A 94 9.29 4.64 -6.83
C ALA A 94 8.15 3.92 -7.58
N GLY A 95 6.96 4.53 -7.67
CA GLY A 95 5.82 3.97 -8.41
C GLY A 95 6.06 3.91 -9.92
N TYR A 96 6.58 4.98 -10.52
CA TYR A 96 6.84 5.06 -11.95
C TYR A 96 7.88 4.03 -12.41
N ALA A 97 9.04 3.97 -11.75
CA ALA A 97 10.12 3.05 -12.10
C ALA A 97 9.73 1.58 -11.83
N GLY A 98 9.08 1.32 -10.68
CA GLY A 98 8.57 -0.02 -10.34
C GLY A 98 7.65 -0.56 -11.42
N MET A 99 6.68 0.24 -11.87
CA MET A 99 5.75 -0.15 -12.93
C MET A 99 6.44 -0.38 -14.27
N LEU A 100 7.34 0.51 -14.69
CA LEU A 100 8.04 0.35 -15.98
C LEU A 100 8.84 -0.95 -16.06
N ILE A 101 9.50 -1.33 -14.97
CA ILE A 101 10.27 -2.58 -14.90
C ILE A 101 9.33 -3.79 -14.83
N SER A 102 8.25 -3.70 -14.06
CA SER A 102 7.25 -4.76 -13.98
C SER A 102 6.67 -5.10 -15.34
N VAL A 103 6.24 -4.11 -16.11
CA VAL A 103 5.73 -4.29 -17.48
C VAL A 103 6.76 -4.96 -18.40
N GLN A 104 8.05 -4.65 -18.22
CA GLN A 104 9.13 -5.31 -18.95
C GLN A 104 9.37 -6.75 -18.49
N ALA A 105 9.11 -7.05 -17.22
CA ALA A 105 9.29 -8.37 -16.64
C ALA A 105 8.19 -9.35 -17.07
N ASN A 106 6.96 -8.88 -17.36
CA ASN A 106 5.82 -9.72 -17.72
C ASN A 106 6.16 -10.71 -18.85
N VAL A 107 6.60 -10.19 -19.98
CA VAL A 107 6.95 -11.01 -21.17
C VAL A 107 8.15 -11.92 -20.91
N ARG A 108 9.10 -11.47 -20.10
CA ARG A 108 10.30 -12.24 -19.73
C ARG A 108 9.96 -13.38 -18.79
N THR A 109 8.97 -13.18 -17.92
CA THR A 109 8.42 -14.23 -17.06
C THR A 109 7.68 -15.29 -17.90
N ALA A 110 6.86 -14.87 -18.87
CA ALA A 110 6.21 -15.78 -19.81
C ALA A 110 7.24 -16.62 -20.59
N GLU A 111 8.31 -16.00 -21.09
CA GLU A 111 9.38 -16.72 -21.80
C GLU A 111 10.19 -17.64 -20.87
N ALA A 112 10.48 -17.20 -19.65
CA ALA A 112 11.17 -18.02 -18.65
C ALA A 112 10.33 -19.25 -18.25
N SER A 113 9.01 -19.10 -18.19
CA SER A 113 8.06 -20.18 -17.89
C SER A 113 8.03 -21.28 -18.97
N ARG A 114 8.47 -20.99 -20.19
CA ARG A 114 8.68 -22.02 -21.23
C ARG A 114 9.80 -22.99 -20.88
N LYS A 115 10.76 -22.56 -20.06
CA LYS A 115 11.89 -23.41 -19.64
C LYS A 115 11.53 -24.23 -18.40
N SER A 116 11.05 -23.59 -17.37
CA SER A 116 10.65 -24.26 -16.12
C SER A 116 9.89 -23.32 -15.17
N LEU A 117 9.19 -23.91 -14.19
CA LEU A 117 8.57 -23.21 -13.08
C LEU A 117 9.61 -22.39 -12.26
N ALA A 118 10.82 -22.94 -12.09
CA ALA A 118 11.89 -22.28 -11.32
C ALA A 118 12.39 -20.99 -12.01
N GLU A 119 12.56 -21.02 -13.33
CA GLU A 119 12.98 -19.84 -14.09
C GLU A 119 11.86 -18.78 -14.16
N GLY A 120 10.58 -19.20 -14.30
CA GLY A 120 9.44 -18.31 -14.21
C GLY A 120 9.37 -17.58 -12.87
N LEU A 121 9.44 -18.33 -11.74
CA LEU A 121 9.48 -17.78 -10.39
C LEU A 121 10.66 -16.82 -10.19
N LYS A 122 11.83 -17.15 -10.70
CA LYS A 122 13.04 -16.36 -10.55
C LYS A 122 12.91 -14.98 -11.20
N ILE A 123 12.35 -14.88 -12.41
CA ILE A 123 12.18 -13.59 -13.10
C ILE A 123 11.07 -12.76 -12.46
N SER A 124 9.90 -13.35 -12.19
CA SER A 124 8.78 -12.66 -11.58
C SER A 124 9.13 -12.14 -10.17
N PHE A 125 9.76 -12.97 -9.33
CA PHE A 125 10.18 -12.53 -8.00
C PHE A 125 11.30 -11.46 -8.04
N LYS A 126 12.26 -11.54 -8.97
CA LYS A 126 13.26 -10.48 -9.16
C LYS A 126 12.61 -9.14 -9.48
N SER A 127 11.55 -9.11 -10.28
CA SER A 127 10.81 -7.88 -10.57
C SER A 127 10.18 -7.30 -9.31
N GLY A 128 9.54 -8.15 -8.52
CA GLY A 128 9.00 -7.74 -7.23
C GLY A 128 10.07 -7.25 -6.26
N ALA A 129 11.18 -7.98 -6.13
CA ALA A 129 12.30 -7.61 -5.26
C ALA A 129 12.93 -6.26 -5.65
N LEU A 130 13.06 -5.98 -6.95
CA LEU A 130 13.50 -4.67 -7.43
C LEU A 130 12.56 -3.57 -6.94
N THR A 131 11.26 -3.72 -7.16
CA THR A 131 10.25 -2.73 -6.75
C THR A 131 10.29 -2.53 -5.24
N GLY A 132 10.35 -3.59 -4.46
CA GLY A 132 10.40 -3.53 -2.99
C GLY A 132 11.64 -2.82 -2.45
N MET A 133 12.81 -3.15 -2.97
CA MET A 133 14.06 -2.52 -2.53
C MET A 133 14.18 -1.08 -3.01
N LEU A 134 13.63 -0.75 -4.18
CA LEU A 134 13.55 0.62 -4.67
C LEU A 134 12.66 1.49 -3.76
N VAL A 135 11.47 0.99 -3.40
CA VAL A 135 10.51 1.69 -2.53
C VAL A 135 11.11 1.97 -1.16
N ALA A 136 11.58 0.93 -0.46
CA ALA A 136 12.11 1.05 0.89
C ALA A 136 13.43 1.86 0.91
N GLY A 137 14.30 1.66 -0.09
CA GLY A 137 15.56 2.39 -0.23
C GLY A 137 15.35 3.89 -0.49
N LEU A 138 14.45 4.25 -1.42
CA LEU A 138 14.16 5.66 -1.70
C LEU A 138 13.47 6.35 -0.52
N ALA A 139 12.54 5.68 0.17
CA ALA A 139 11.87 6.25 1.33
C ALA A 139 12.86 6.48 2.50
N LEU A 140 13.74 5.52 2.75
CA LEU A 140 14.79 5.66 3.76
C LEU A 140 15.76 6.81 3.41
N LEU A 141 16.21 6.89 2.18
CA LEU A 141 17.08 7.96 1.70
C LEU A 141 16.40 9.32 1.75
N ALA A 142 15.11 9.40 1.38
CA ALA A 142 14.35 10.64 1.46
C ALA A 142 14.42 11.25 2.85
N ILE A 143 14.19 10.44 3.88
CA ILE A 143 14.19 10.92 5.27
C ILE A 143 15.62 11.15 5.76
N ALA A 144 16.52 10.16 5.61
CA ALA A 144 17.84 10.19 6.20
C ALA A 144 18.74 11.28 5.60
N VAL A 145 18.74 11.45 4.27
CA VAL A 145 19.53 12.47 3.59
C VAL A 145 18.96 13.86 3.86
N TYR A 146 17.62 13.99 3.85
CA TYR A 146 16.99 15.27 4.12
C TYR A 146 17.20 15.70 5.58
N TYR A 147 17.06 14.80 6.54
CA TYR A 147 17.37 15.04 7.94
C TYR A 147 18.85 15.42 8.14
N TRP A 148 19.79 14.68 7.52
CA TRP A 148 21.21 15.00 7.54
C TRP A 148 21.51 16.41 6.99
N PHE A 149 20.87 16.77 5.88
CA PHE A 149 21.03 18.09 5.25
C PHE A 149 20.54 19.22 6.17
N LEU A 150 19.36 19.09 6.75
CA LEU A 150 18.79 20.10 7.66
C LEU A 150 19.64 20.29 8.93
N LEU A 151 20.19 19.19 9.47
CA LEU A 151 21.14 19.27 10.58
C LEU A 151 22.44 19.98 10.19
N ALA A 152 22.97 19.71 8.99
CA ALA A 152 24.22 20.32 8.51
C ALA A 152 24.10 21.84 8.35
N ILE A 153 22.95 22.35 7.93
CA ILE A 153 22.65 23.80 7.82
C ILE A 153 22.11 24.40 9.11
N LYS A 154 22.05 23.59 10.20
CA LYS A 154 21.65 24.03 11.56
C LYS A 154 20.24 24.62 11.64
N ILE A 155 19.29 24.00 10.96
CA ILE A 155 17.87 24.33 11.11
C ILE A 155 17.40 23.91 12.52
N ASP A 156 16.47 24.68 13.08
CA ASP A 156 15.87 24.39 14.38
C ASP A 156 15.16 23.03 14.42
N GLU A 157 15.24 22.31 15.54
CA GLU A 157 14.70 20.95 15.70
C GLU A 157 13.20 20.88 15.38
N ARG A 158 12.45 21.93 15.74
CA ARG A 158 11.02 22.00 15.45
C ARG A 158 10.74 22.19 13.97
N GLU A 159 11.50 23.03 13.32
CA GLU A 159 11.39 23.26 11.88
C GLU A 159 11.78 22.01 11.08
N ILE A 160 12.80 21.26 11.54
CA ILE A 160 13.14 19.95 11.00
C ILE A 160 11.94 18.99 11.10
N SER A 161 11.28 18.94 12.25
CA SER A 161 10.10 18.10 12.45
C SER A 161 8.98 18.46 11.47
N ASN A 162 8.67 19.74 11.31
CA ASN A 162 7.65 20.21 10.35
C ASN A 162 8.04 19.85 8.89
N ALA A 163 9.31 19.99 8.53
CA ALA A 163 9.82 19.65 7.22
C ALA A 163 9.72 18.14 6.91
N LEU A 164 9.98 17.29 7.90
CA LEU A 164 9.81 15.84 7.77
C LEU A 164 8.33 15.44 7.70
N VAL A 165 7.44 16.07 8.47
CA VAL A 165 5.99 15.84 8.36
C VAL A 165 5.49 16.24 6.96
N ALA A 166 5.98 17.36 6.41
CA ALA A 166 5.67 17.78 5.04
C ALA A 166 6.21 16.81 3.98
N LEU A 167 7.36 16.16 4.22
CA LEU A 167 7.85 15.07 3.37
C LEU A 167 6.84 13.91 3.36
N GLY A 168 6.32 13.53 4.52
CA GLY A 168 5.23 12.58 4.64
C GLY A 168 3.98 13.02 3.86
N PHE A 169 3.60 14.30 3.95
CA PHE A 169 2.46 14.85 3.21
C PHE A 169 2.65 14.76 1.70
N GLY A 170 3.84 15.06 1.18
CA GLY A 170 4.17 14.91 -0.23
C GLY A 170 4.03 13.46 -0.71
N ALA A 171 4.55 12.51 0.06
CA ALA A 171 4.40 11.08 -0.21
C ALA A 171 2.92 10.64 -0.18
N SER A 172 2.13 11.14 0.79
CA SER A 172 0.71 10.84 0.93
C SER A 172 -0.12 11.35 -0.23
N LEU A 173 0.20 12.54 -0.75
CA LEU A 173 -0.49 13.07 -1.92
C LEU A 173 -0.29 12.19 -3.15
N ILE A 174 0.93 11.74 -3.42
CA ILE A 174 1.19 10.81 -4.53
C ILE A 174 0.47 9.49 -4.30
N SER A 175 0.55 8.96 -3.08
CA SER A 175 -0.04 7.68 -2.71
C SER A 175 -1.55 7.64 -2.96
N ILE A 176 -2.30 8.64 -2.49
CA ILE A 176 -3.76 8.65 -2.64
C ILE A 176 -4.17 8.70 -4.12
N PHE A 177 -3.50 9.53 -4.93
CA PHE A 177 -3.78 9.60 -6.36
C PHE A 177 -3.37 8.32 -7.10
N ALA A 178 -2.20 7.77 -6.80
CA ALA A 178 -1.71 6.55 -7.44
C ALA A 178 -2.56 5.34 -7.06
N ARG A 179 -2.93 5.21 -5.76
CA ARG A 179 -3.69 4.07 -5.26
C ARG A 179 -5.14 4.09 -5.70
N LEU A 180 -5.82 5.23 -5.56
CA LEU A 180 -7.22 5.36 -5.95
C LEU A 180 -7.38 5.39 -7.47
N GLY A 181 -6.60 6.23 -8.16
CA GLY A 181 -6.67 6.33 -9.63
C GLY A 181 -6.24 5.03 -10.32
N GLY A 182 -5.19 4.38 -9.79
CA GLY A 182 -4.74 3.06 -10.24
C GLY A 182 -5.81 1.99 -10.05
N GLY A 183 -6.41 1.92 -8.87
CA GLY A 183 -7.49 0.98 -8.56
C GLY A 183 -8.73 1.16 -9.43
N ILE A 184 -9.16 2.41 -9.68
CA ILE A 184 -10.28 2.71 -10.58
C ILE A 184 -9.95 2.27 -12.01
N PHE A 185 -8.74 2.52 -12.48
CA PHE A 185 -8.30 2.10 -13.81
C PHE A 185 -8.27 0.57 -13.91
N THR A 186 -7.59 -0.11 -13.00
CA THR A 186 -7.44 -1.58 -12.98
C THR A 186 -8.79 -2.27 -12.98
N LYS A 187 -9.65 -1.92 -12.03
CA LYS A 187 -10.93 -2.61 -11.89
C LYS A 187 -12.01 -2.11 -12.85
N GLY A 188 -11.89 -0.89 -13.38
CA GLY A 188 -12.69 -0.46 -14.50
C GLY A 188 -12.37 -1.23 -15.79
N ALA A 189 -11.10 -1.62 -16.01
CA ALA A 189 -10.68 -2.48 -17.12
C ALA A 189 -11.23 -3.90 -16.96
N ASP A 190 -10.95 -4.52 -15.82
CA ASP A 190 -11.28 -5.89 -15.48
C ASP A 190 -12.80 -6.13 -15.55
N VAL A 191 -13.59 -5.38 -14.78
CA VAL A 191 -15.07 -5.45 -14.81
C VAL A 191 -15.61 -5.21 -16.22
N GLY A 192 -15.07 -4.25 -16.96
CA GLY A 192 -15.49 -3.95 -18.34
C GLY A 192 -15.12 -5.06 -19.32
N ALA A 193 -13.95 -5.69 -19.18
CA ALA A 193 -13.49 -6.81 -19.98
C ALA A 193 -14.32 -8.07 -19.70
N ASP A 194 -14.58 -8.36 -18.42
CA ASP A 194 -15.29 -9.55 -17.98
C ASP A 194 -16.76 -9.55 -18.37
N LEU A 195 -17.47 -8.44 -18.12
CA LEU A 195 -18.90 -8.35 -18.43
C LEU A 195 -19.19 -8.59 -19.92
N VAL A 196 -18.43 -8.00 -20.82
CA VAL A 196 -18.67 -8.15 -22.26
C VAL A 196 -17.96 -9.38 -22.81
N GLY A 197 -16.72 -9.65 -22.38
CA GLY A 197 -15.93 -10.78 -22.89
C GLY A 197 -16.46 -12.12 -22.39
N LYS A 198 -16.44 -12.36 -21.10
CA LYS A 198 -16.80 -13.64 -20.49
C LYS A 198 -18.31 -13.88 -20.47
N VAL A 199 -19.10 -12.86 -20.06
CA VAL A 199 -20.54 -13.05 -19.83
C VAL A 199 -21.34 -12.89 -21.11
N GLU A 200 -21.15 -11.84 -21.91
CA GLU A 200 -21.96 -11.59 -23.10
C GLU A 200 -21.44 -12.33 -24.34
N ALA A 201 -20.12 -12.25 -24.61
CA ALA A 201 -19.54 -12.81 -25.84
C ALA A 201 -19.07 -14.26 -25.68
N GLY A 202 -18.96 -14.78 -24.44
CA GLY A 202 -18.53 -16.15 -24.14
C GLY A 202 -17.10 -16.46 -24.58
N ILE A 203 -16.24 -15.46 -24.69
CA ILE A 203 -14.82 -15.64 -25.01
C ILE A 203 -14.00 -15.83 -23.72
N PRO A 204 -12.89 -16.60 -23.77
CA PRO A 204 -12.02 -16.80 -22.62
C PRO A 204 -11.45 -15.50 -22.06
N GLU A 205 -11.03 -15.55 -20.81
CA GLU A 205 -10.16 -14.53 -20.19
C GLU A 205 -8.87 -14.40 -21.00
N ASP A 206 -8.29 -13.21 -21.05
CA ASP A 206 -7.10 -12.92 -21.87
C ASP A 206 -7.25 -13.17 -23.38
N ASP A 207 -8.46 -13.22 -23.91
CA ASP A 207 -8.64 -13.44 -25.35
C ASP A 207 -8.28 -12.16 -26.14
N PRO A 208 -7.38 -12.23 -27.13
CA PRO A 208 -6.98 -11.06 -27.91
C PRO A 208 -8.10 -10.42 -28.74
N ARG A 209 -9.26 -11.07 -28.85
CA ARG A 209 -10.46 -10.48 -29.46
C ARG A 209 -11.14 -9.45 -28.55
N ASN A 210 -10.91 -9.50 -27.26
CA ASN A 210 -11.47 -8.52 -26.32
C ASN A 210 -10.74 -7.18 -26.44
N PRO A 211 -11.40 -6.07 -26.84
CA PRO A 211 -10.76 -4.75 -26.93
C PRO A 211 -10.20 -4.22 -25.60
N ALA A 212 -10.71 -4.69 -24.47
CA ALA A 212 -10.29 -4.25 -23.14
C ALA A 212 -9.13 -5.09 -22.56
N VAL A 213 -8.74 -6.22 -23.16
CA VAL A 213 -7.73 -7.13 -22.60
C VAL A 213 -6.37 -6.46 -22.35
N ILE A 214 -5.95 -5.53 -23.21
CA ILE A 214 -4.70 -4.79 -23.00
C ILE A 214 -4.85 -3.76 -21.88
N ALA A 215 -6.02 -3.14 -21.73
CA ALA A 215 -6.28 -2.21 -20.63
C ALA A 215 -6.26 -2.95 -19.27
N ASP A 216 -6.78 -4.15 -19.23
CA ASP A 216 -6.78 -5.04 -18.07
C ASP A 216 -5.34 -5.41 -17.66
N ASN A 217 -4.55 -5.94 -18.58
CA ASN A 217 -3.13 -6.24 -18.34
C ASN A 217 -2.28 -5.01 -17.94
N VAL A 218 -2.61 -3.82 -18.44
CA VAL A 218 -1.99 -2.56 -17.98
C VAL A 218 -2.43 -2.27 -16.55
N GLY A 219 -3.71 -2.50 -16.26
CA GLY A 219 -4.33 -2.23 -14.98
C GLY A 219 -3.63 -2.92 -13.81
N ASP A 220 -3.33 -4.20 -13.92
CA ASP A 220 -2.66 -4.98 -12.88
C ASP A 220 -1.33 -4.34 -12.46
N ASN A 221 -0.51 -3.93 -13.44
CA ASN A 221 0.75 -3.23 -13.14
C ASN A 221 0.51 -1.84 -12.54
N VAL A 222 -0.54 -1.14 -12.94
CA VAL A 222 -0.91 0.18 -12.40
C VAL A 222 -1.34 0.06 -10.94
N GLY A 223 -2.22 -0.88 -10.62
CA GLY A 223 -2.78 -1.05 -9.27
C GLY A 223 -1.74 -1.48 -8.25
N ASP A 224 -1.07 -2.59 -8.54
CA ASP A 224 -0.24 -3.29 -7.56
C ASP A 224 1.27 -2.97 -7.68
N CYS A 225 1.77 -2.52 -8.84
CA CYS A 225 3.18 -2.09 -8.93
C CYS A 225 3.36 -0.58 -8.72
N ALA A 226 2.51 0.28 -9.32
CA ALA A 226 2.61 1.72 -9.12
C ALA A 226 1.86 2.21 -7.87
N GLY A 227 0.59 1.79 -7.72
CA GLY A 227 -0.26 2.22 -6.61
C GLY A 227 0.21 1.71 -5.25
N MET A 228 0.52 0.41 -5.14
CA MET A 228 1.01 -0.20 -3.91
C MET A 228 2.42 0.29 -3.55
N ALA A 229 3.29 0.50 -4.55
CA ALA A 229 4.62 1.06 -4.33
C ALA A 229 4.55 2.45 -3.67
N ALA A 230 3.67 3.32 -4.17
CA ALA A 230 3.45 4.65 -3.59
C ALA A 230 2.83 4.58 -2.18
N ASP A 231 1.87 3.66 -1.94
CA ASP A 231 1.23 3.47 -0.63
C ASP A 231 2.23 2.97 0.43
N LEU A 232 3.06 1.99 0.11
CA LEU A 232 4.06 1.49 1.05
C LEU A 232 5.26 2.42 1.22
N PHE A 233 5.64 3.19 0.19
CA PHE A 233 6.59 4.30 0.34
C PHE A 233 6.07 5.31 1.37
N GLU A 234 4.82 5.74 1.21
CA GLU A 234 4.16 6.64 2.14
C GLU A 234 4.11 6.07 3.55
N THR A 235 3.59 4.83 3.70
CA THR A 235 3.42 4.19 5.02
C THR A 235 4.76 4.08 5.76
N TYR A 236 5.81 3.69 5.05
CA TYR A 236 7.16 3.58 5.59
C TYR A 236 7.71 4.94 6.01
N ALA A 237 7.65 5.94 5.12
CA ALA A 237 8.18 7.27 5.39
C ALA A 237 7.43 7.97 6.53
N VAL A 238 6.09 7.97 6.48
CA VAL A 238 5.23 8.62 7.46
C VAL A 238 5.40 8.03 8.86
N THR A 239 5.50 6.71 8.96
CA THR A 239 5.66 6.05 10.28
C THR A 239 7.02 6.35 10.91
N ILE A 240 8.10 6.31 10.12
CA ILE A 240 9.43 6.69 10.60
C ILE A 240 9.44 8.14 11.06
N VAL A 241 8.90 9.06 10.26
CA VAL A 241 8.80 10.47 10.60
C VAL A 241 7.97 10.68 11.87
N ALA A 242 6.79 10.05 11.98
CA ALA A 242 5.96 10.15 13.19
C ALA A 242 6.70 9.65 14.44
N THR A 243 7.47 8.56 14.31
CA THR A 243 8.30 8.03 15.41
C THR A 243 9.43 9.00 15.77
N MET A 244 10.04 9.66 14.79
CA MET A 244 11.05 10.72 15.02
C MET A 244 10.45 11.94 15.69
N VAL A 245 9.25 12.38 15.30
CA VAL A 245 8.51 13.48 15.94
C VAL A 245 8.20 13.16 17.40
N LEU A 246 7.70 11.95 17.69
CA LEU A 246 7.51 11.54 19.10
C LEU A 246 8.82 11.51 19.89
N ALA A 247 9.91 11.05 19.24
CA ALA A 247 11.23 11.04 19.88
C ALA A 247 11.72 12.46 20.20
N SER A 248 11.50 13.44 19.33
CA SER A 248 11.89 14.84 19.58
C SER A 248 11.11 15.45 20.75
N ILE A 249 9.83 15.08 20.91
CA ILE A 249 9.00 15.57 22.02
C ILE A 249 9.40 14.90 23.36
N PHE A 250 9.56 13.57 23.37
CA PHE A 250 9.82 12.82 24.60
C PHE A 250 11.27 12.85 25.06
N PHE A 251 12.22 12.98 24.13
CA PHE A 251 13.65 12.88 24.37
C PHE A 251 14.42 14.06 23.77
N SER A 252 13.89 15.27 23.95
CA SER A 252 14.50 16.49 23.41
C SER A 252 16.00 16.54 23.66
N GLY A 253 16.78 16.84 22.62
CA GLY A 253 18.24 16.86 22.63
C GLY A 253 18.93 15.48 22.59
N ASN A 254 18.19 14.36 22.55
CA ASN A 254 18.76 13.02 22.42
C ASN A 254 18.72 12.52 20.98
N LEU A 255 19.72 12.89 20.18
CA LEU A 255 19.82 12.52 18.76
C LEU A 255 19.77 11.01 18.52
N ASN A 256 20.30 10.18 19.45
CA ASN A 256 20.28 8.73 19.29
C ASN A 256 18.85 8.19 19.29
N MET A 257 17.97 8.72 20.12
CA MET A 257 16.55 8.32 20.13
C MET A 257 15.81 8.78 18.86
N LEU A 258 16.17 9.96 18.32
CA LEU A 258 15.59 10.44 17.06
C LEU A 258 15.99 9.57 15.85
N ILE A 259 17.24 9.13 15.77
CA ILE A 259 17.74 8.35 14.63
C ILE A 259 17.54 6.83 14.79
N TYR A 260 17.10 6.37 15.96
CA TYR A 260 16.88 4.95 16.21
C TYR A 260 15.87 4.30 15.24
N PRO A 261 14.71 4.93 14.90
CA PRO A 261 13.82 4.41 13.86
C PRO A 261 14.51 4.24 12.51
N LEU A 262 15.37 5.18 12.13
CA LEU A 262 16.15 5.10 10.88
C LEU A 262 17.17 3.95 10.92
N ALA A 263 17.81 3.73 12.07
CA ALA A 263 18.76 2.64 12.25
C ALA A 263 18.08 1.26 12.15
N ILE A 264 16.88 1.11 12.73
CA ILE A 264 16.04 -0.08 12.57
C ILE A 264 15.73 -0.30 11.08
N ALA A 265 15.22 0.72 10.42
CA ALA A 265 14.81 0.68 9.04
C ALA A 265 15.97 0.32 8.10
N GLY A 266 17.14 0.96 8.26
CA GLY A 266 18.33 0.71 7.45
C GLY A 266 18.89 -0.70 7.63
N SER A 267 19.01 -1.17 8.87
CA SER A 267 19.51 -2.51 9.15
C SER A 267 18.59 -3.62 8.61
N CYS A 268 17.28 -3.47 8.79
CA CYS A 268 16.31 -4.45 8.29
C CYS A 268 16.15 -4.40 6.75
N LEU A 269 16.50 -3.30 6.11
CA LEU A 269 16.55 -3.22 4.64
C LEU A 269 17.65 -4.14 4.09
N ILE A 270 18.81 -4.19 4.73
CA ILE A 270 19.89 -5.11 4.37
C ILE A 270 19.49 -6.58 4.59
N THR A 271 18.82 -6.89 5.70
CA THR A 271 18.32 -8.26 5.95
C THR A 271 17.27 -8.67 4.92
N SER A 272 16.45 -7.73 4.45
CA SER A 272 15.49 -7.96 3.37
C SER A 272 16.19 -8.26 2.04
N ILE A 273 17.25 -7.54 1.68
CA ILE A 273 18.08 -7.84 0.51
C ILE A 273 18.64 -9.26 0.60
N ILE A 274 19.20 -9.64 1.74
CA ILE A 274 19.73 -10.99 1.97
C ILE A 274 18.62 -12.03 1.80
N GLY A 275 17.44 -11.80 2.37
CA GLY A 275 16.28 -12.69 2.27
C GLY A 275 15.84 -12.98 0.85
N THR A 276 15.99 -12.02 -0.08
CA THR A 276 15.62 -12.24 -1.51
C THR A 276 16.40 -13.38 -2.17
N TYR A 277 17.64 -13.62 -1.76
CA TYR A 277 18.47 -14.70 -2.30
C TYR A 277 18.01 -16.10 -1.85
N PHE A 278 17.18 -16.19 -0.81
CA PHE A 278 16.64 -17.45 -0.29
C PHE A 278 15.32 -17.85 -0.99
N VAL A 279 14.74 -17.00 -1.81
CA VAL A 279 13.56 -17.34 -2.60
C VAL A 279 13.94 -18.25 -3.76
N ARG A 280 13.92 -19.55 -3.48
CA ARG A 280 14.26 -20.63 -4.45
C ARG A 280 13.35 -21.83 -4.22
N LEU A 281 12.87 -22.43 -5.31
CA LEU A 281 12.08 -23.65 -5.23
C LEU A 281 12.87 -24.77 -4.54
N GLY A 282 12.23 -25.40 -3.55
CA GLY A 282 12.75 -26.62 -2.93
C GLY A 282 12.31 -27.89 -3.67
N ALA A 283 12.68 -29.06 -3.13
CA ALA A 283 12.33 -30.37 -3.70
C ALA A 283 10.81 -30.57 -3.90
N LYS A 284 10.00 -30.03 -2.99
CA LYS A 284 8.51 -30.09 -3.06
C LYS A 284 7.90 -29.17 -4.14
N LYS A 285 8.68 -28.36 -4.84
CA LYS A 285 8.26 -27.38 -5.86
C LYS A 285 7.13 -26.43 -5.40
N SER A 286 7.03 -26.15 -4.08
CA SER A 286 6.05 -25.22 -3.53
C SER A 286 6.50 -23.78 -3.76
N ILE A 287 5.74 -23.02 -4.54
CA ILE A 287 6.01 -21.62 -4.86
C ILE A 287 5.83 -20.76 -3.58
N MET A 288 4.69 -20.90 -2.90
CA MET A 288 4.43 -20.18 -1.64
C MET A 288 5.50 -20.48 -0.58
N GLY A 289 5.92 -21.75 -0.45
CA GLY A 289 7.01 -22.15 0.45
C GLY A 289 8.35 -21.50 0.10
N ALA A 290 8.64 -21.25 -1.18
CA ALA A 290 9.83 -20.52 -1.61
C ALA A 290 9.77 -19.03 -1.22
N LEU A 291 8.62 -18.39 -1.41
CA LEU A 291 8.37 -17.00 -1.05
C LEU A 291 8.45 -16.79 0.48
N TYR A 292 7.76 -17.63 1.25
CA TYR A 292 7.81 -17.60 2.71
C TYR A 292 9.21 -17.85 3.27
N LYS A 293 9.99 -18.72 2.64
CA LYS A 293 11.37 -18.93 3.05
C LYS A 293 12.19 -17.64 3.01
N GLY A 294 12.08 -16.86 1.94
CA GLY A 294 12.75 -15.56 1.86
C GLY A 294 12.24 -14.57 2.92
N PHE A 295 10.91 -14.50 3.10
CA PHE A 295 10.31 -13.64 4.13
C PHE A 295 10.74 -14.01 5.56
N ILE A 296 10.68 -15.29 5.92
CA ILE A 296 11.07 -15.80 7.25
C ILE A 296 12.56 -15.55 7.50
N VAL A 297 13.44 -15.78 6.51
CA VAL A 297 14.86 -15.47 6.63
C VAL A 297 15.07 -13.98 6.88
N SER A 298 14.37 -13.09 6.14
CA SER A 298 14.44 -11.64 6.39
C SER A 298 14.00 -11.29 7.81
N ALA A 299 12.91 -11.87 8.31
CA ALA A 299 12.39 -11.61 9.65
C ALA A 299 13.35 -12.11 10.75
N ILE A 300 13.89 -13.31 10.62
CA ILE A 300 14.87 -13.88 11.59
C ILE A 300 16.15 -13.06 11.61
N LEU A 301 16.70 -12.71 10.45
CA LEU A 301 17.88 -11.86 10.37
C LEU A 301 17.62 -10.48 10.96
N SER A 302 16.45 -9.90 10.73
CA SER A 302 16.03 -8.62 11.33
C SER A 302 15.98 -8.73 12.86
N LEU A 303 15.37 -9.80 13.39
CA LEU A 303 15.35 -10.07 14.83
C LEU A 303 16.76 -10.12 15.44
N ILE A 304 17.71 -10.79 14.77
CA ILE A 304 19.08 -10.91 15.22
C ILE A 304 19.82 -9.56 15.16
N VAL A 305 19.67 -8.83 14.06
CA VAL A 305 20.38 -7.54 13.83
C VAL A 305 19.83 -6.43 14.70
N LEU A 306 18.54 -6.44 15.04
CA LEU A 306 17.94 -5.44 15.93
C LEU A 306 18.60 -5.39 17.32
N TYR A 307 19.10 -6.52 17.84
CA TYR A 307 19.76 -6.57 19.15
C TYR A 307 21.03 -5.70 19.20
N PRO A 308 22.06 -5.94 18.35
CA PRO A 308 23.24 -5.08 18.32
C PRO A 308 22.93 -3.65 17.86
N VAL A 309 21.95 -3.42 16.98
CA VAL A 309 21.54 -2.07 16.59
C VAL A 309 21.01 -1.31 17.82
N THR A 310 20.16 -1.94 18.62
CA THR A 310 19.64 -1.33 19.86
C THR A 310 20.77 -1.05 20.85
N GLU A 311 21.71 -1.99 21.04
CA GLU A 311 22.85 -1.78 21.94
C GLU A 311 23.71 -0.60 21.50
N HIS A 312 24.07 -0.55 20.23
CA HIS A 312 24.99 0.47 19.72
C HIS A 312 24.38 1.85 19.54
N VAL A 313 23.06 1.94 19.31
CA VAL A 313 22.36 3.23 19.08
C VAL A 313 21.82 3.80 20.38
N VAL A 314 21.06 3.02 21.14
CA VAL A 314 20.38 3.52 22.35
C VAL A 314 20.93 2.92 23.65
N GLY A 315 21.62 1.78 23.60
CA GLY A 315 22.17 1.07 24.76
C GLY A 315 21.11 0.24 25.48
N LEU A 316 21.30 -1.09 25.53
CA LEU A 316 20.31 -2.03 26.10
C LEU A 316 20.01 -1.77 27.58
N THR A 317 21.00 -1.38 28.35
CA THR A 317 20.90 -1.15 29.80
C THR A 317 20.55 0.28 30.17
N LYS A 318 20.65 1.23 29.23
CA LYS A 318 20.40 2.66 29.48
C LYS A 318 18.91 2.88 29.79
N ILE A 319 18.65 3.64 30.86
CA ILE A 319 17.29 3.95 31.33
C ILE A 319 16.80 5.23 30.67
N TYR A 320 15.61 5.19 30.14
CA TYR A 320 14.86 6.29 29.56
C TYR A 320 13.57 6.51 30.34
N LYS A 321 13.05 7.75 30.34
CA LYS A 321 11.83 8.12 31.06
C LYS A 321 10.90 8.92 30.16
N ILE A 322 9.61 8.56 30.20
CA ILE A 322 8.50 9.34 29.62
C ILE A 322 7.46 9.57 30.72
N GLY A 323 7.39 10.77 31.24
CA GLY A 323 6.56 11.07 32.40
C GLY A 323 6.95 10.21 33.60
N LYS A 324 6.02 9.37 34.09
CA LYS A 324 6.26 8.45 35.23
C LYS A 324 6.80 7.09 34.79
N LEU A 325 6.78 6.76 33.49
CA LEU A 325 7.23 5.47 32.98
C LEU A 325 8.73 5.46 32.77
N SER A 326 9.41 4.43 33.31
CA SER A 326 10.85 4.15 33.10
C SER A 326 11.02 2.87 32.33
N PHE A 327 11.88 2.88 31.31
CA PHE A 327 12.21 1.69 30.54
C PHE A 327 13.66 1.71 30.07
N THR A 328 14.18 0.56 29.68
CA THR A 328 15.55 0.40 29.16
C THR A 328 15.54 0.24 27.65
N GLY A 329 16.70 0.38 26.99
CA GLY A 329 16.83 0.06 25.57
C GLY A 329 16.46 -1.39 25.24
N LEU A 330 16.70 -2.34 26.16
CA LEU A 330 16.26 -3.72 26.01
C LEU A 330 14.73 -3.84 25.87
N LYS A 331 13.98 -3.01 26.59
CA LYS A 331 12.53 -2.96 26.47
C LYS A 331 12.09 -2.44 25.09
N LEU A 332 12.84 -1.51 24.49
CA LEU A 332 12.59 -1.07 23.09
C LEU A 332 12.88 -2.20 22.09
N TYR A 333 13.94 -2.98 22.31
CA TYR A 333 14.18 -4.18 21.51
C TYR A 333 12.98 -5.14 21.56
N TYR A 334 12.41 -5.40 22.75
CA TYR A 334 11.21 -6.23 22.88
C TYR A 334 10.00 -5.62 22.14
N CYS A 335 9.82 -4.30 22.14
CA CYS A 335 8.79 -3.65 21.31
C CYS A 335 9.01 -3.94 19.82
N GLY A 336 10.26 -3.92 19.36
CA GLY A 336 10.61 -4.30 17.99
C GLY A 336 10.30 -5.77 17.68
N VAL A 337 10.62 -6.68 18.60
CA VAL A 337 10.25 -8.11 18.47
C VAL A 337 8.74 -8.29 18.34
N ILE A 338 7.95 -7.60 19.17
CA ILE A 338 6.49 -7.62 19.10
C ILE A 338 6.00 -7.14 17.73
N GLY A 339 6.60 -6.08 17.16
CA GLY A 339 6.29 -5.62 15.81
C GLY A 339 6.49 -6.70 14.74
N LEU A 340 7.59 -7.45 14.78
CA LEU A 340 7.83 -8.59 13.87
C LEU A 340 6.81 -9.72 14.07
N VAL A 341 6.42 -10.00 15.31
CA VAL A 341 5.42 -11.03 15.64
C VAL A 341 4.04 -10.60 15.09
N ILE A 342 3.63 -9.34 15.29
CA ILE A 342 2.39 -8.80 14.72
C ILE A 342 2.39 -8.94 13.20
N THR A 343 3.50 -8.65 12.53
CA THR A 343 3.63 -8.82 11.08
C THR A 343 3.36 -10.26 10.65
N GLY A 344 3.99 -11.23 11.31
CA GLY A 344 3.79 -12.65 11.02
C GLY A 344 2.34 -13.10 11.26
N LEU A 345 1.72 -12.65 12.35
CA LEU A 345 0.35 -12.98 12.69
C LEU A 345 -0.67 -12.37 11.70
N LEU A 346 -0.48 -11.13 11.28
CA LEU A 346 -1.34 -10.48 10.27
C LEU A 346 -1.26 -11.18 8.93
N ILE A 347 -0.05 -11.57 8.49
CA ILE A 347 0.16 -12.35 7.27
C ILE A 347 -0.58 -13.68 7.37
N TRP A 348 -0.41 -14.42 8.46
CA TRP A 348 -1.07 -15.71 8.67
C TRP A 348 -2.60 -15.61 8.69
N VAL A 349 -3.16 -14.62 9.41
CA VAL A 349 -4.61 -14.43 9.47
C VAL A 349 -5.19 -14.04 8.12
N THR A 350 -4.50 -13.17 7.37
CA THR A 350 -4.95 -12.80 6.03
C THR A 350 -4.94 -14.01 5.10
N GLU A 351 -3.89 -14.84 5.15
CA GLU A 351 -3.84 -16.11 4.39
C GLU A 351 -5.00 -17.03 4.78
N TYR A 352 -5.32 -17.16 6.08
CA TYR A 352 -6.43 -17.97 6.55
C TYR A 352 -7.77 -17.58 5.91
N TYR A 353 -8.06 -16.28 5.79
CA TYR A 353 -9.32 -15.81 5.21
C TYR A 353 -9.32 -15.79 3.68
N THR A 354 -8.17 -15.80 3.03
CA THR A 354 -8.09 -15.59 1.57
C THR A 354 -7.55 -16.77 0.77
N SER A 355 -6.95 -17.78 1.40
CA SER A 355 -6.39 -18.93 0.68
C SER A 355 -7.44 -20.04 0.43
N THR A 356 -7.37 -20.67 -0.73
CA THR A 356 -8.20 -21.82 -1.13
C THR A 356 -8.04 -23.05 -0.25
N VAL A 357 -6.99 -23.10 0.57
CA VAL A 357 -6.71 -24.21 1.49
C VAL A 357 -7.69 -24.22 2.66
N TYR A 358 -8.12 -23.03 3.11
CA TYR A 358 -8.90 -22.86 4.33
C TYR A 358 -10.41 -22.76 4.12
N ASN A 359 -11.15 -22.91 5.21
CA ASN A 359 -12.60 -22.98 5.19
C ASN A 359 -13.33 -21.70 4.74
N PRO A 360 -12.88 -20.48 5.06
CA PRO A 360 -13.57 -19.27 4.63
C PRO A 360 -13.81 -19.22 3.12
N VAL A 361 -12.78 -19.43 2.30
CA VAL A 361 -12.87 -19.48 0.85
C VAL A 361 -13.75 -20.63 0.35
N LYS A 362 -13.56 -21.83 0.92
CA LYS A 362 -14.38 -23.01 0.59
C LYS A 362 -15.85 -22.81 0.88
N SER A 363 -16.19 -22.06 1.94
CA SER A 363 -17.58 -21.76 2.32
C SER A 363 -18.26 -20.87 1.28
N ILE A 364 -17.55 -19.87 0.75
CA ILE A 364 -18.04 -19.01 -0.35
C ILE A 364 -18.22 -19.82 -1.62
N ALA A 365 -17.24 -20.68 -1.97
CA ALA A 365 -17.33 -21.55 -3.11
C ALA A 365 -18.51 -22.53 -3.00
N LYS A 366 -18.75 -23.08 -1.81
CA LYS A 366 -19.91 -23.94 -1.53
C LYS A 366 -21.23 -23.18 -1.70
N SER A 367 -21.34 -21.96 -1.19
CA SER A 367 -22.58 -21.16 -1.30
C SER A 367 -22.89 -20.77 -2.74
N SER A 368 -21.89 -20.75 -3.64
CA SER A 368 -22.08 -20.53 -5.07
C SER A 368 -22.94 -21.61 -5.74
N THR A 369 -23.01 -22.83 -5.16
CA THR A 369 -23.84 -23.92 -5.70
C THR A 369 -25.35 -23.65 -5.55
N THR A 370 -25.73 -22.72 -4.68
CA THR A 370 -27.14 -22.35 -4.45
C THR A 370 -27.53 -21.05 -5.15
N GLY A 371 -26.58 -20.34 -5.77
CA GLY A 371 -26.83 -19.20 -6.65
C GLY A 371 -26.03 -17.95 -6.33
N HIS A 372 -26.27 -16.90 -7.11
CA HIS A 372 -25.55 -15.62 -7.04
C HIS A 372 -25.76 -14.90 -5.70
N GLY A 373 -27.03 -14.82 -5.23
CA GLY A 373 -27.35 -14.12 -3.98
C GLY A 373 -26.68 -14.74 -2.75
N THR A 374 -26.67 -16.08 -2.67
CA THR A 374 -26.03 -16.81 -1.56
C THR A 374 -24.52 -16.69 -1.56
N ASN A 375 -23.89 -16.64 -2.75
CA ASN A 375 -22.47 -16.33 -2.87
C ASN A 375 -22.15 -14.93 -2.30
N VAL A 376 -22.94 -13.90 -2.70
CA VAL A 376 -22.72 -12.52 -2.23
C VAL A 376 -22.92 -12.42 -0.71
N ILE A 377 -23.99 -13.03 -0.17
CA ILE A 377 -24.26 -13.04 1.28
C ILE A 377 -23.10 -13.69 2.04
N GLN A 378 -22.63 -14.85 1.61
CA GLN A 378 -21.56 -15.57 2.30
C GLN A 378 -20.23 -14.78 2.25
N GLY A 379 -19.92 -14.16 1.12
CA GLY A 379 -18.71 -13.35 1.00
C GLY A 379 -18.76 -12.09 1.87
N LEU A 380 -19.92 -11.42 1.98
CA LEU A 380 -20.09 -10.30 2.91
C LEU A 380 -19.94 -10.76 4.37
N ALA A 381 -20.48 -11.93 4.73
CA ALA A 381 -20.31 -12.49 6.07
C ALA A 381 -18.83 -12.75 6.41
N ILE A 382 -18.09 -13.39 5.51
CA ILE A 382 -16.64 -13.63 5.65
C ILE A 382 -15.87 -12.31 5.69
N SER A 383 -16.26 -11.32 4.88
CA SER A 383 -15.68 -9.98 4.86
C SER A 383 -15.75 -9.31 6.26
N MET A 384 -16.89 -9.39 6.92
CA MET A 384 -17.08 -8.86 8.27
C MET A 384 -16.30 -9.68 9.32
N GLU A 385 -16.38 -11.00 9.26
CA GLU A 385 -15.69 -11.91 10.18
C GLU A 385 -14.16 -11.72 10.14
N ALA A 386 -13.59 -11.51 8.97
CA ALA A 386 -12.15 -11.34 8.75
C ALA A 386 -11.54 -10.15 9.49
N THR A 387 -12.35 -9.24 10.02
CA THR A 387 -11.87 -8.09 10.81
C THR A 387 -11.49 -8.46 12.24
N ALA A 388 -12.07 -9.53 12.79
CA ALA A 388 -11.97 -9.84 14.21
C ALA A 388 -10.54 -10.18 14.67
N LEU A 389 -9.90 -11.14 14.02
CA LEU A 389 -8.56 -11.58 14.42
C LEU A 389 -7.49 -10.48 14.21
N PRO A 390 -7.44 -9.75 13.07
CA PRO A 390 -6.51 -8.64 12.92
C PRO A 390 -6.69 -7.56 14.00
N ALA A 391 -7.93 -7.21 14.35
CA ALA A 391 -8.21 -6.25 15.39
C ALA A 391 -7.68 -6.71 16.76
N LEU A 392 -7.91 -7.97 17.13
CA LEU A 392 -7.40 -8.53 18.39
C LEU A 392 -5.86 -8.58 18.43
N ILE A 393 -5.21 -8.92 17.32
CA ILE A 393 -3.74 -8.91 17.22
C ILE A 393 -3.21 -7.49 17.45
N ILE A 394 -3.82 -6.50 16.81
CA ILE A 394 -3.43 -5.09 16.96
C ILE A 394 -3.68 -4.60 18.40
N VAL A 395 -4.82 -4.91 19.00
CA VAL A 395 -5.12 -4.57 20.40
C VAL A 395 -4.08 -5.18 21.34
N ALA A 396 -3.74 -6.47 21.16
CA ALA A 396 -2.72 -7.12 21.97
C ALA A 396 -1.34 -6.48 21.76
N GLY A 397 -1.00 -6.10 20.53
CA GLY A 397 0.23 -5.40 20.19
C GLY A 397 0.33 -4.02 20.83
N ILE A 398 -0.73 -3.22 20.75
CA ILE A 398 -0.81 -1.88 21.39
C ILE A 398 -0.65 -2.03 22.90
N LEU A 399 -1.44 -2.92 23.52
CA LEU A 399 -1.42 -3.09 24.97
C LEU A 399 -0.03 -3.51 25.48
N SER A 400 0.56 -4.54 24.86
CA SER A 400 1.87 -5.04 25.28
C SER A 400 2.98 -4.01 25.12
N THR A 401 3.05 -3.33 23.97
CA THR A 401 4.10 -2.33 23.71
C THR A 401 3.92 -1.05 24.53
N TYR A 402 2.67 -0.65 24.77
CA TYR A 402 2.36 0.48 25.64
C TYR A 402 2.76 0.23 27.10
N LEU A 403 2.50 -0.95 27.64
CA LEU A 403 2.90 -1.34 28.98
C LEU A 403 4.43 -1.41 29.14
N ILE A 404 5.17 -1.72 28.06
CA ILE A 404 6.62 -1.84 28.05
C ILE A 404 7.33 -0.48 27.99
N ALA A 405 6.92 0.39 27.05
CA ALA A 405 7.62 1.64 26.76
C ALA A 405 6.68 2.82 26.35
N GLY A 406 5.40 2.76 26.72
CA GLY A 406 4.43 3.81 26.44
C GLY A 406 4.17 4.00 24.94
N LEU A 407 3.78 5.21 24.55
CA LEU A 407 3.51 5.56 23.15
C LEU A 407 4.73 5.35 22.24
N TYR A 408 5.93 5.59 22.76
CA TYR A 408 7.15 5.36 21.98
C TYR A 408 7.40 3.87 21.72
N GLY A 409 6.97 2.98 22.64
CA GLY A 409 7.01 1.53 22.43
C GLY A 409 6.13 1.09 21.26
N ILE A 410 4.92 1.66 21.13
CA ILE A 410 4.04 1.42 19.99
C ILE A 410 4.74 1.89 18.70
N ALA A 411 5.32 3.08 18.70
CA ALA A 411 5.99 3.66 17.55
C ALA A 411 7.17 2.80 17.06
N ILE A 412 7.98 2.25 17.98
CA ILE A 412 9.07 1.34 17.64
C ILE A 412 8.56 0.01 17.08
N ALA A 413 7.48 -0.55 17.64
CA ALA A 413 6.89 -1.78 17.11
C ALA A 413 6.41 -1.60 15.66
N VAL A 414 5.71 -0.50 15.37
CA VAL A 414 5.22 -0.22 14.00
C VAL A 414 6.38 0.06 13.04
N THR A 415 7.41 0.79 13.50
CA THR A 415 8.64 1.01 12.72
C THR A 415 9.29 -0.33 12.34
N THR A 416 9.34 -1.28 13.27
CA THR A 416 9.92 -2.60 13.02
C THR A 416 9.04 -3.46 12.12
N MET A 417 7.71 -3.38 12.24
CA MET A 417 6.80 -3.99 11.26
C MET A 417 7.17 -3.52 9.85
N LEU A 418 7.25 -2.21 9.65
CA LEU A 418 7.53 -1.60 8.35
C LEU A 418 8.97 -1.80 7.86
N ALA A 419 9.88 -2.16 8.73
CA ALA A 419 11.25 -2.47 8.35
C ALA A 419 11.37 -3.66 7.36
N LEU A 420 10.35 -4.54 7.28
CA LEU A 420 10.24 -5.61 6.28
C LEU A 420 9.54 -5.18 4.98
N THR A 421 9.19 -3.92 4.81
CA THR A 421 8.45 -3.39 3.64
C THR A 421 9.09 -3.78 2.31
N GLY A 422 10.43 -3.76 2.21
CA GLY A 422 11.12 -4.17 1.00
C GLY A 422 10.76 -5.58 0.55
N MET A 423 10.69 -6.53 1.49
CA MET A 423 10.31 -7.91 1.20
C MET A 423 8.81 -8.07 0.97
N VAL A 424 7.97 -7.32 1.68
CA VAL A 424 6.52 -7.34 1.50
C VAL A 424 6.12 -6.80 0.13
N VAL A 425 6.68 -5.67 -0.30
CA VAL A 425 6.47 -5.13 -1.67
C VAL A 425 6.98 -6.10 -2.73
N ALA A 426 8.08 -6.83 -2.45
CA ALA A 426 8.58 -7.85 -3.37
C ALA A 426 7.55 -8.98 -3.59
N LEU A 427 6.84 -9.38 -2.54
CA LEU A 427 5.77 -10.38 -2.62
C LEU A 427 4.53 -9.84 -3.34
N ASP A 428 4.19 -8.58 -3.18
CA ASP A 428 3.05 -7.94 -3.82
C ASP A 428 3.28 -7.77 -5.33
N ALA A 429 4.36 -7.07 -5.70
CA ALA A 429 4.68 -6.78 -7.10
C ALA A 429 5.08 -8.03 -7.92
N TYR A 430 5.28 -9.18 -7.28
CA TYR A 430 5.36 -10.49 -7.94
C TYR A 430 4.04 -10.86 -8.62
N GLY A 431 2.88 -10.60 -7.99
CA GLY A 431 1.56 -10.99 -8.46
C GLY A 431 1.22 -10.46 -9.86
N PRO A 432 1.23 -9.14 -10.10
CA PRO A 432 0.93 -8.56 -11.42
C PRO A 432 1.81 -9.08 -12.55
N VAL A 433 3.07 -9.41 -12.24
CA VAL A 433 4.00 -9.95 -13.23
C VAL A 433 3.64 -11.36 -13.63
N THR A 434 3.16 -12.17 -12.69
CA THR A 434 2.74 -13.56 -12.98
C THR A 434 1.41 -13.62 -13.70
N ASP A 435 0.46 -12.78 -13.32
CA ASP A 435 -0.84 -12.61 -13.95
C ASP A 435 -0.67 -12.21 -15.42
N ASN A 436 -0.01 -11.10 -15.68
CA ASN A 436 0.30 -10.64 -17.03
C ASN A 436 1.15 -11.63 -17.87
N ALA A 437 2.03 -12.41 -17.24
CA ALA A 437 2.75 -13.47 -17.94
C ALA A 437 1.81 -14.56 -18.44
N GLY A 438 0.76 -14.88 -17.67
CA GLY A 438 -0.34 -15.74 -18.08
C GLY A 438 -1.11 -15.18 -19.26
N GLY A 439 -1.51 -13.90 -19.18
CA GLY A 439 -2.20 -13.20 -20.27
C GLY A 439 -1.37 -13.17 -21.57
N ILE A 440 -0.08 -12.83 -21.47
CA ILE A 440 0.83 -12.86 -22.64
C ILE A 440 0.95 -14.29 -23.20
N ALA A 441 1.04 -15.31 -22.36
CA ALA A 441 1.11 -16.71 -22.81
C ALA A 441 -0.16 -17.11 -23.56
N GLN A 442 -1.34 -16.72 -23.08
CA GLN A 442 -2.63 -16.96 -23.72
C GLN A 442 -2.74 -16.22 -25.06
N MET A 443 -2.53 -14.91 -25.07
CA MET A 443 -2.62 -14.08 -26.28
C MET A 443 -1.59 -14.45 -27.36
N SER A 444 -0.46 -15.05 -26.96
CA SER A 444 0.59 -15.50 -27.87
C SER A 444 0.41 -16.95 -28.34
N ASN A 445 -0.68 -17.62 -27.94
CA ASN A 445 -0.96 -19.03 -28.23
C ASN A 445 0.23 -19.95 -27.87
N LEU A 446 0.84 -19.75 -26.69
CA LEU A 446 1.89 -20.63 -26.22
C LEU A 446 1.32 -22.02 -25.86
N PRO A 447 2.16 -23.09 -25.87
CA PRO A 447 1.71 -24.43 -25.51
C PRO A 447 1.03 -24.48 -24.13
N ALA A 448 0.02 -25.35 -23.97
CA ALA A 448 -0.72 -25.51 -22.71
C ALA A 448 0.19 -25.85 -21.51
N SER A 449 1.34 -26.49 -21.74
CA SER A 449 2.35 -26.74 -20.71
C SER A 449 2.93 -25.43 -20.10
N VAL A 450 3.05 -24.37 -20.90
CA VAL A 450 3.53 -23.05 -20.45
C VAL A 450 2.43 -22.37 -19.65
N ARG A 451 1.19 -22.40 -20.14
CA ARG A 451 0.04 -21.87 -19.42
C ARG A 451 -0.11 -22.52 -18.04
N LYS A 452 0.06 -23.83 -17.94
CA LYS A 452 0.04 -24.54 -16.65
C LYS A 452 1.10 -24.01 -15.67
N VAL A 453 2.26 -23.58 -16.16
CA VAL A 453 3.31 -22.98 -15.32
C VAL A 453 2.93 -21.58 -14.90
N THR A 454 2.45 -20.74 -15.83
CA THR A 454 2.04 -19.35 -15.51
C THR A 454 0.84 -19.33 -14.57
N ASP A 455 -0.16 -20.22 -14.76
CA ASP A 455 -1.33 -20.32 -13.88
C ASP A 455 -0.94 -20.73 -12.45
N ALA A 456 0.04 -21.63 -12.30
CA ALA A 456 0.56 -22.01 -10.99
C ALA A 456 1.29 -20.85 -10.29
N LEU A 457 1.99 -20.00 -11.03
CA LEU A 457 2.64 -18.79 -10.51
C LEU A 457 1.59 -17.73 -10.12
N ASP A 458 0.57 -17.52 -10.97
CA ASP A 458 -0.49 -16.56 -10.77
C ASP A 458 -1.38 -16.91 -9.56
N ALA A 459 -1.75 -18.16 -9.38
CA ALA A 459 -2.52 -18.63 -8.23
C ALA A 459 -1.85 -18.26 -6.89
N VAL A 460 -0.51 -18.32 -6.84
CA VAL A 460 0.26 -17.86 -5.67
C VAL A 460 0.35 -16.33 -5.64
N GLY A 461 0.45 -15.67 -6.79
CA GLY A 461 0.44 -14.22 -6.92
C GLY A 461 -0.80 -13.56 -6.31
N ASN A 462 -1.98 -14.13 -6.54
CA ASN A 462 -3.23 -13.63 -5.95
C ASN A 462 -3.27 -13.78 -4.43
N THR A 463 -2.72 -14.88 -3.90
CA THR A 463 -2.59 -15.07 -2.45
C THR A 463 -1.62 -14.04 -1.85
N THR A 464 -0.47 -13.80 -2.48
CA THR A 464 0.49 -12.81 -1.99
C THR A 464 -0.05 -11.39 -2.06
N LYS A 465 -0.77 -11.01 -3.12
CA LYS A 465 -1.48 -9.72 -3.23
C LYS A 465 -2.44 -9.50 -2.04
N ALA A 466 -3.19 -10.51 -1.63
CA ALA A 466 -4.11 -10.42 -0.50
C ALA A 466 -3.36 -10.25 0.84
N ILE A 467 -2.32 -11.06 1.05
CA ILE A 467 -1.48 -11.05 2.27
C ILE A 467 -0.81 -9.70 2.47
N THR A 468 -0.24 -9.13 1.42
CA THR A 468 0.46 -7.85 1.47
C THR A 468 -0.47 -6.68 1.72
N LYS A 469 -1.70 -6.72 1.23
CA LYS A 469 -2.75 -5.73 1.57
C LYS A 469 -3.14 -5.80 3.04
N GLY A 470 -3.30 -7.01 3.61
CA GLY A 470 -3.56 -7.18 5.05
C GLY A 470 -2.45 -6.59 5.92
N TYR A 471 -1.19 -6.82 5.55
CA TYR A 471 -0.04 -6.18 6.21
C TYR A 471 -0.05 -4.65 6.08
N ALA A 472 -0.31 -4.13 4.86
CA ALA A 472 -0.34 -2.71 4.61
C ALA A 472 -1.42 -1.99 5.44
N ILE A 473 -2.60 -2.60 5.58
CA ILE A 473 -3.71 -2.05 6.40
C ILE A 473 -3.36 -2.07 7.88
N GLY A 474 -2.83 -3.19 8.39
CA GLY A 474 -2.44 -3.31 9.80
C GLY A 474 -1.34 -2.30 10.18
N SER A 475 -0.32 -2.16 9.34
CA SER A 475 0.75 -1.18 9.56
C SER A 475 0.28 0.26 9.39
N ALA A 476 -0.63 0.56 8.46
CA ALA A 476 -1.21 1.89 8.29
C ALA A 476 -2.08 2.29 9.48
N GLY A 477 -2.90 1.39 10.01
CA GLY A 477 -3.72 1.63 11.20
C GLY A 477 -2.87 1.95 12.43
N LEU A 478 -1.84 1.15 12.69
CA LEU A 478 -0.91 1.41 13.79
C LEU A 478 -0.06 2.68 13.55
N GLY A 479 0.41 2.91 12.30
CA GLY A 479 1.15 4.12 11.95
C GLY A 479 0.32 5.39 12.14
N ALA A 480 -0.97 5.34 11.82
CA ALA A 480 -1.89 6.45 12.06
C ALA A 480 -2.14 6.69 13.56
N LEU A 481 -2.14 5.65 14.41
CA LEU A 481 -2.15 5.83 15.86
C LEU A 481 -0.89 6.53 16.38
N VAL A 482 0.27 6.29 15.77
CA VAL A 482 1.51 7.01 16.09
C VAL A 482 1.41 8.49 15.68
N LEU A 483 0.82 8.78 14.51
CA LEU A 483 0.52 10.15 14.08
C LEU A 483 -0.47 10.85 15.01
N PHE A 484 -1.52 10.15 15.42
CA PHE A 484 -2.48 10.67 16.41
C PHE A 484 -1.81 10.95 17.77
N ALA A 485 -0.92 10.05 18.21
CA ALA A 485 -0.12 10.29 19.42
C ALA A 485 0.76 11.54 19.26
N ALA A 486 1.41 11.72 18.11
CA ALA A 486 2.17 12.93 17.82
C ALA A 486 1.27 14.19 17.87
N TYR A 487 0.07 14.13 17.29
CA TYR A 487 -0.89 15.24 17.35
C TYR A 487 -1.26 15.62 18.79
N THR A 488 -1.57 14.64 19.63
CA THR A 488 -1.94 14.90 21.03
C THR A 488 -0.79 15.41 21.88
N GLU A 489 0.42 14.90 21.65
CA GLU A 489 1.61 15.37 22.36
C GLU A 489 2.07 16.75 21.88
N ASP A 490 1.95 17.06 20.58
CA ASP A 490 2.21 18.39 20.05
C ASP A 490 1.27 19.46 20.64
N ILE A 491 -0.03 19.14 20.80
CA ILE A 491 -0.97 20.04 21.50
C ILE A 491 -0.47 20.34 22.91
N LYS A 492 -0.05 19.33 23.67
CA LYS A 492 0.48 19.49 25.03
C LYS A 492 1.78 20.29 25.05
N HIS A 493 2.63 20.10 24.05
CA HIS A 493 3.87 20.85 23.88
C HIS A 493 3.59 22.32 23.62
N PHE A 494 2.77 22.64 22.62
CA PHE A 494 2.41 24.03 22.29
C PHE A 494 1.66 24.74 23.41
N SER A 495 0.80 24.05 24.16
CA SER A 495 0.11 24.59 25.32
C SER A 495 1.07 25.10 26.42
N LYS A 496 2.29 24.54 26.48
CA LYS A 496 3.34 24.95 27.46
C LYS A 496 4.36 25.91 26.88
N THR A 497 4.47 26.02 25.55
CA THR A 497 5.50 26.81 24.88
C THR A 497 5.17 28.32 24.95
N SER A 498 6.12 29.12 25.43
CA SER A 498 5.99 30.57 25.41
C SER A 498 6.08 31.08 23.99
N GLY A 499 5.13 31.92 23.58
CA GLY A 499 5.05 32.47 22.22
C GLY A 499 4.11 31.71 21.29
N SER A 500 3.69 30.49 21.62
CA SER A 500 2.67 29.79 20.85
C SER A 500 1.28 30.43 21.04
N ALA A 501 0.51 30.52 19.95
CA ALA A 501 -0.90 30.92 19.98
C ALA A 501 -1.79 29.95 20.78
N LEU A 502 -1.31 28.73 21.02
CA LEU A 502 -2.00 27.70 21.82
C LEU A 502 -1.61 27.70 23.29
N LYS A 503 -0.79 28.67 23.75
CA LYS A 503 -0.36 28.73 25.14
C LYS A 503 -1.53 28.78 26.13
N GLY A 504 -1.53 27.85 27.09
CA GLY A 504 -2.58 27.71 28.10
C GLY A 504 -3.88 27.08 27.61
N ILE A 505 -4.01 26.73 26.35
CA ILE A 505 -5.18 26.01 25.82
C ILE A 505 -5.13 24.56 26.30
N VAL A 506 -6.18 24.16 27.00
CA VAL A 506 -6.37 22.76 27.43
C VAL A 506 -7.33 22.09 26.47
N VAL A 507 -6.87 21.02 25.83
CA VAL A 507 -7.69 20.17 24.96
C VAL A 507 -8.04 18.91 25.72
N ASN A 508 -9.34 18.60 25.80
CA ASN A 508 -9.84 17.43 26.47
C ASN A 508 -10.63 16.55 25.47
N PHE A 509 -10.32 15.24 25.48
CA PHE A 509 -11.01 14.23 24.67
C PHE A 509 -12.06 13.46 25.47
N ASP A 510 -12.75 14.12 26.39
CA ASP A 510 -13.83 13.53 27.17
C ASP A 510 -15.03 13.21 26.26
N LEU A 511 -15.53 11.98 26.35
CA LEU A 511 -16.67 11.53 25.55
C LEU A 511 -18.00 12.20 25.95
N SER A 512 -18.07 12.87 27.11
CA SER A 512 -19.21 13.71 27.49
C SER A 512 -19.24 15.05 26.73
N ASN A 513 -18.12 15.44 26.11
CA ASN A 513 -18.04 16.66 25.30
C ASN A 513 -18.69 16.43 23.92
N PRO A 514 -19.76 17.18 23.56
CA PRO A 514 -20.46 16.97 22.28
C PRO A 514 -19.56 17.22 21.06
N TYR A 515 -18.56 18.08 21.14
CA TYR A 515 -17.63 18.32 20.03
C TYR A 515 -16.72 17.12 19.77
N VAL A 516 -16.35 16.37 20.81
CA VAL A 516 -15.63 15.10 20.67
C VAL A 516 -16.51 14.08 19.97
N VAL A 517 -17.78 13.97 20.36
CA VAL A 517 -18.75 13.05 19.72
C VAL A 517 -18.97 13.43 18.24
N ILE A 518 -19.13 14.72 17.93
CA ILE A 518 -19.23 15.22 16.56
C ILE A 518 -17.99 14.81 15.74
N GLY A 519 -16.80 15.02 16.28
CA GLY A 519 -15.56 14.61 15.65
C GLY A 519 -15.51 13.11 15.35
N LEU A 520 -15.85 12.26 16.34
CA LEU A 520 -15.90 10.80 16.16
C LEU A 520 -16.89 10.38 15.07
N LEU A 521 -18.09 10.97 15.04
CA LEU A 521 -19.11 10.64 14.04
C LEU A 521 -18.67 11.02 12.63
N ILE A 522 -18.12 12.23 12.46
CA ILE A 522 -17.58 12.67 11.17
C ILE A 522 -16.39 11.79 10.76
N GLY A 523 -15.47 11.50 11.69
CA GLY A 523 -14.36 10.60 11.43
C GLY A 523 -14.81 9.19 11.03
N GLY A 524 -15.84 8.66 11.67
CA GLY A 524 -16.44 7.37 11.31
C GLY A 524 -17.13 7.36 9.95
N LEU A 525 -17.74 8.48 9.54
CA LEU A 525 -18.39 8.65 8.24
C LEU A 525 -17.41 8.65 7.07
N LEU A 526 -16.25 9.33 7.23
CA LEU A 526 -15.34 9.61 6.11
C LEU A 526 -14.85 8.36 5.37
N PRO A 527 -14.40 7.26 6.02
CA PRO A 527 -13.96 6.06 5.31
C PRO A 527 -15.08 5.40 4.48
N TYR A 528 -16.31 5.37 5.00
CA TYR A 528 -17.46 4.83 4.26
C TYR A 528 -17.80 5.68 3.03
N LEU A 529 -17.83 7.00 3.19
CA LEU A 529 -18.11 7.91 2.07
C LEU A 529 -17.02 7.80 1.01
N PHE A 530 -15.76 7.78 1.41
CA PHE A 530 -14.61 7.61 0.52
C PHE A 530 -14.66 6.28 -0.24
N ALA A 531 -14.89 5.17 0.46
CA ALA A 531 -15.00 3.85 -0.15
C ALA A 531 -16.18 3.76 -1.13
N SER A 532 -17.33 4.33 -0.76
CA SER A 532 -18.51 4.42 -1.64
C SER A 532 -18.19 5.16 -2.94
N MET A 533 -17.52 6.31 -2.84
CA MET A 533 -17.08 7.08 -4.03
C MET A 533 -16.13 6.24 -4.90
N GLY A 534 -15.18 5.52 -4.32
CA GLY A 534 -14.26 4.63 -5.03
C GLY A 534 -14.98 3.51 -5.77
N MET A 535 -15.93 2.84 -5.12
CA MET A 535 -16.72 1.77 -5.74
C MET A 535 -17.59 2.29 -6.90
N GLN A 536 -18.28 3.42 -6.70
CA GLN A 536 -19.06 4.04 -7.75
C GLN A 536 -18.20 4.48 -8.93
N ALA A 537 -16.99 4.97 -8.67
CA ALA A 537 -16.04 5.34 -9.69
C ALA A 537 -15.64 4.15 -10.58
N VAL A 538 -15.39 2.98 -9.98
CA VAL A 538 -15.13 1.73 -10.72
C VAL A 538 -16.32 1.36 -11.59
N GLY A 539 -17.54 1.42 -11.04
CA GLY A 539 -18.76 1.12 -11.78
C GLY A 539 -18.95 2.03 -13.02
N ARG A 540 -18.69 3.34 -12.85
CA ARG A 540 -18.78 4.30 -13.99
C ARG A 540 -17.66 4.09 -15.01
N ALA A 541 -16.43 3.84 -14.56
CA ALA A 541 -15.29 3.58 -15.44
C ALA A 541 -15.47 2.27 -16.23
N GLY A 542 -15.88 1.18 -15.54
CA GLY A 542 -16.21 -0.10 -16.17
C GLY A 542 -17.36 0.01 -17.17
N GLY A 543 -18.42 0.76 -16.84
CA GLY A 543 -19.51 1.03 -17.76
C GLY A 543 -19.06 1.71 -19.05
N ALA A 544 -18.11 2.65 -18.97
CA ALA A 544 -17.55 3.29 -20.17
C ALA A 544 -16.77 2.29 -21.05
N VAL A 545 -16.04 1.36 -20.45
CA VAL A 545 -15.32 0.28 -21.16
C VAL A 545 -16.32 -0.67 -21.82
N VAL A 546 -17.36 -1.10 -21.09
CA VAL A 546 -18.44 -1.96 -21.63
C VAL A 546 -19.04 -1.35 -22.92
N ILE A 547 -19.38 -0.07 -22.87
CA ILE A 547 -19.94 0.65 -24.03
C ILE A 547 -18.95 0.62 -25.21
N GLU A 548 -17.68 0.86 -24.95
CA GLU A 548 -16.64 0.86 -26.00
C GLU A 548 -16.42 -0.54 -26.59
N VAL A 549 -16.34 -1.59 -25.78
CA VAL A 549 -16.17 -2.97 -26.25
C VAL A 549 -17.35 -3.39 -27.12
N ARG A 550 -18.59 -3.13 -26.66
CA ARG A 550 -19.82 -3.39 -27.45
C ARG A 550 -19.83 -2.60 -28.78
N ARG A 551 -19.38 -1.33 -28.76
CA ARG A 551 -19.24 -0.50 -29.95
C ARG A 551 -18.30 -1.13 -30.96
N GLN A 552 -17.14 -1.62 -30.53
CA GLN A 552 -16.16 -2.27 -31.40
C GLN A 552 -16.69 -3.56 -31.98
N PHE A 553 -17.31 -4.44 -31.20
CA PHE A 553 -17.89 -5.71 -31.69
C PHE A 553 -18.99 -5.45 -32.72
N LYS A 554 -19.83 -4.42 -32.51
CA LYS A 554 -20.88 -4.04 -33.47
C LYS A 554 -20.30 -3.43 -34.74
N LYS A 555 -19.31 -2.52 -34.63
CA LYS A 555 -18.71 -1.81 -35.76
C LYS A 555 -17.80 -2.71 -36.59
N TRP A 556 -17.12 -3.66 -35.96
CA TRP A 556 -16.12 -4.54 -36.55
C TRP A 556 -16.39 -6.02 -36.24
N PRO A 557 -17.43 -6.65 -36.88
CA PRO A 557 -17.78 -8.04 -36.61
C PRO A 557 -16.65 -9.06 -36.97
N GLY A 558 -15.66 -8.60 -37.72
CA GLY A 558 -14.44 -9.38 -38.05
C GLY A 558 -13.56 -9.68 -36.83
N ILE A 559 -13.70 -8.93 -35.75
CA ILE A 559 -12.96 -9.16 -34.49
C ILE A 559 -13.27 -10.55 -33.95
N MET A 560 -14.55 -10.91 -33.79
CA MET A 560 -14.98 -12.21 -33.27
C MET A 560 -14.52 -13.40 -34.14
N LYS A 561 -14.22 -13.17 -35.42
CA LYS A 561 -13.73 -14.16 -36.38
C LYS A 561 -12.21 -14.14 -36.55
N ASN A 562 -11.48 -13.42 -35.72
CA ASN A 562 -10.02 -13.19 -35.84
C ASN A 562 -9.57 -12.63 -37.20
N LYS A 563 -10.46 -11.95 -37.94
CA LYS A 563 -10.17 -11.29 -39.23
C LYS A 563 -9.74 -9.84 -39.09
N GLN A 564 -9.99 -9.23 -37.93
CA GLN A 564 -9.67 -7.84 -37.64
C GLN A 564 -9.21 -7.70 -36.18
N LYS A 565 -8.15 -6.90 -35.93
CA LYS A 565 -7.68 -6.61 -34.59
C LYS A 565 -8.54 -5.54 -33.90
N PRO A 566 -8.82 -5.68 -32.60
CA PRO A 566 -9.44 -4.61 -31.80
C PRO A 566 -8.58 -3.35 -31.72
N ASP A 567 -9.23 -2.21 -31.46
CA ASP A 567 -8.54 -0.98 -31.09
C ASP A 567 -8.34 -0.92 -29.57
N TYR A 568 -7.26 -1.57 -29.09
CA TYR A 568 -6.89 -1.60 -27.68
C TYR A 568 -6.57 -0.21 -27.13
N ARG A 569 -5.99 0.68 -27.96
CA ARG A 569 -5.56 2.02 -27.55
C ARG A 569 -6.73 2.88 -27.10
N ASN A 570 -7.85 2.80 -27.80
CA ASN A 570 -9.02 3.59 -27.47
C ASN A 570 -9.64 3.18 -26.12
N ALA A 571 -9.66 1.88 -25.81
CA ALA A 571 -10.13 1.37 -24.52
C ALA A 571 -9.24 1.90 -23.35
N VAL A 572 -7.91 1.85 -23.51
CA VAL A 572 -6.97 2.40 -22.51
C VAL A 572 -7.15 3.91 -22.32
N ASP A 573 -7.33 4.68 -23.42
CA ASP A 573 -7.49 6.15 -23.33
C ASP A 573 -8.80 6.57 -22.65
N ILE A 574 -9.91 5.91 -22.99
CA ILE A 574 -11.22 6.15 -22.37
C ILE A 574 -11.14 5.90 -20.86
N LEU A 575 -10.60 4.75 -20.49
CA LEU A 575 -10.45 4.34 -19.09
C LEU A 575 -9.51 5.26 -18.30
N THR A 576 -8.39 5.66 -18.89
CA THR A 576 -7.47 6.62 -18.27
C THR A 576 -8.14 7.96 -17.97
N LYS A 577 -8.93 8.47 -18.93
CA LYS A 577 -9.69 9.71 -18.74
C LYS A 577 -10.73 9.56 -17.62
N ALA A 578 -11.46 8.46 -17.62
CA ALA A 578 -12.46 8.16 -16.60
C ALA A 578 -11.82 8.07 -15.21
N ALA A 579 -10.76 7.28 -15.04
CA ALA A 579 -10.09 7.09 -13.77
C ALA A 579 -9.55 8.41 -13.19
N ILE A 580 -8.91 9.24 -14.02
CA ILE A 580 -8.38 10.54 -13.59
C ILE A 580 -9.51 11.49 -13.16
N LYS A 581 -10.63 11.53 -13.87
CA LYS A 581 -11.78 12.37 -13.52
C LYS A 581 -12.42 11.92 -12.21
N GLU A 582 -12.61 10.63 -12.06
CA GLU A 582 -13.32 10.04 -10.92
C GLU A 582 -12.50 10.08 -9.60
N MET A 583 -11.17 10.11 -9.65
CA MET A 583 -10.35 10.16 -8.44
C MET A 583 -10.28 11.56 -7.79
N ILE A 584 -10.62 12.66 -8.50
CA ILE A 584 -10.38 14.02 -8.00
C ILE A 584 -11.17 14.28 -6.72
N VAL A 585 -12.48 14.07 -6.75
CA VAL A 585 -13.36 14.38 -5.60
C VAL A 585 -13.03 13.53 -4.37
N PRO A 586 -12.91 12.19 -4.48
CA PRO A 586 -12.52 11.39 -3.33
C PRO A 586 -11.16 11.76 -2.74
N SER A 587 -10.17 12.10 -3.59
CA SER A 587 -8.83 12.47 -3.10
C SER A 587 -8.81 13.80 -2.33
N LEU A 588 -9.73 14.72 -2.58
CA LEU A 588 -9.86 15.97 -1.85
C LEU A 588 -10.52 15.77 -0.47
N LEU A 589 -11.33 14.74 -0.30
CA LEU A 589 -12.10 14.51 0.93
C LEU A 589 -11.20 14.43 2.19
N PRO A 590 -10.13 13.61 2.24
CA PRO A 590 -9.29 13.49 3.44
C PRO A 590 -8.40 14.72 3.69
N VAL A 591 -8.15 15.54 2.67
CA VAL A 591 -7.38 16.78 2.79
C VAL A 591 -8.24 17.91 3.34
N LEU A 592 -9.46 18.06 2.82
CA LEU A 592 -10.34 19.18 3.18
C LEU A 592 -11.11 18.93 4.48
N SER A 593 -11.47 17.68 4.79
CA SER A 593 -12.30 17.39 5.96
C SER A 593 -11.72 17.84 7.30
N PRO A 594 -10.42 17.66 7.64
CA PRO A 594 -9.87 18.16 8.89
C PRO A 594 -9.87 19.69 8.95
N ILE A 595 -9.60 20.35 7.83
CA ILE A 595 -9.58 21.81 7.72
C ILE A 595 -10.98 22.37 7.94
N VAL A 596 -11.96 21.85 7.21
CA VAL A 596 -13.35 22.30 7.28
C VAL A 596 -13.93 22.08 8.68
N LEU A 597 -13.73 20.88 9.26
CA LEU A 597 -14.20 20.60 10.62
C LEU A 597 -13.59 21.56 11.63
N TYR A 598 -12.26 21.75 11.58
CA TYR A 598 -11.59 22.67 12.49
C TYR A 598 -12.20 24.07 12.44
N PHE A 599 -12.31 24.67 11.26
CA PHE A 599 -12.81 26.05 11.15
C PHE A 599 -14.28 26.16 11.50
N ILE A 600 -15.14 25.22 11.16
CA ILE A 600 -16.56 25.24 11.57
C ILE A 600 -16.66 25.26 13.09
N ILE A 601 -15.98 24.33 13.78
CA ILE A 601 -16.06 24.27 15.25
C ILE A 601 -15.34 25.44 15.90
N TYR A 602 -14.27 25.95 15.31
CA TYR A 602 -13.57 27.14 15.79
C TYR A 602 -14.49 28.37 15.86
N TYR A 603 -15.25 28.62 14.80
CA TYR A 603 -16.20 29.74 14.78
C TYR A 603 -17.39 29.56 15.73
N ILE A 604 -17.77 28.32 16.02
CA ILE A 604 -18.92 28.02 16.91
C ILE A 604 -18.49 28.04 18.38
N ALA A 605 -17.34 27.42 18.72
CA ALA A 605 -16.98 27.04 20.09
C ALA A 605 -15.52 27.30 20.46
N GLY A 606 -14.76 27.95 19.59
CA GLY A 606 -13.38 28.34 19.86
C GLY A 606 -12.35 27.21 19.68
N THR A 607 -11.07 27.57 19.88
CA THR A 607 -9.89 26.74 19.55
C THR A 607 -9.87 25.40 20.30
N SER A 608 -10.15 25.40 21.60
CA SER A 608 -10.11 24.16 22.42
C SER A 608 -11.08 23.11 21.91
N SER A 609 -12.33 23.51 21.63
CA SER A 609 -13.37 22.61 21.10
C SER A 609 -13.04 22.15 19.69
N ALA A 610 -12.48 23.03 18.85
CA ALA A 610 -12.08 22.70 17.49
C ALA A 610 -10.95 21.65 17.47
N LEU A 611 -9.92 21.82 18.31
CA LEU A 611 -8.84 20.83 18.43
C LEU A 611 -9.32 19.51 19.04
N SER A 612 -10.28 19.54 19.99
CA SER A 612 -10.89 18.32 20.53
C SER A 612 -11.69 17.56 19.47
N ALA A 613 -12.50 18.28 18.69
CA ALA A 613 -13.27 17.68 17.59
C ALA A 613 -12.36 17.12 16.49
N LEU A 614 -11.30 17.86 16.13
CA LEU A 614 -10.33 17.41 15.13
C LEU A 614 -9.62 16.12 15.57
N GLY A 615 -9.09 16.06 16.79
CA GLY A 615 -8.45 14.85 17.30
C GLY A 615 -9.42 13.66 17.41
N ALA A 616 -10.66 13.90 17.81
CA ALA A 616 -11.70 12.87 17.82
C ALA A 616 -12.02 12.36 16.40
N MET A 617 -12.06 13.26 15.41
CA MET A 617 -12.23 12.88 14.00
C MET A 617 -11.08 11.97 13.53
N LEU A 618 -9.83 12.29 13.87
CA LEU A 618 -8.69 11.45 13.50
C LEU A 618 -8.84 10.02 14.05
N LEU A 619 -9.23 9.89 15.32
CA LEU A 619 -9.46 8.60 15.94
C LEU A 619 -10.62 7.85 15.26
N GLY A 620 -11.72 8.54 14.95
CA GLY A 620 -12.85 7.97 14.21
C GLY A 620 -12.44 7.44 12.84
N VAL A 621 -11.64 8.21 12.09
CA VAL A 621 -11.09 7.80 10.78
C VAL A 621 -10.21 6.56 10.92
N ILE A 622 -9.33 6.51 11.93
CA ILE A 622 -8.42 5.38 12.14
C ILE A 622 -9.21 4.10 12.43
N VAL A 623 -10.12 4.15 13.41
CA VAL A 623 -10.88 2.97 13.84
C VAL A 623 -11.78 2.46 12.71
N THR A 624 -12.61 3.32 12.16
CA THR A 624 -13.56 2.92 11.11
C THR A 624 -12.84 2.53 9.83
N GLY A 625 -11.80 3.28 9.44
CA GLY A 625 -11.01 3.01 8.26
C GLY A 625 -10.27 1.68 8.36
N PHE A 626 -9.72 1.34 9.51
CA PHE A 626 -9.08 0.04 9.75
C PHE A 626 -10.06 -1.12 9.51
N PHE A 627 -11.21 -1.12 10.18
CA PHE A 627 -12.21 -2.19 10.05
C PHE A 627 -12.72 -2.29 8.60
N LEU A 628 -13.03 -1.16 7.98
CA LEU A 628 -13.52 -1.13 6.60
C LEU A 628 -12.49 -1.66 5.62
N ALA A 629 -11.24 -1.23 5.71
CA ALA A 629 -10.17 -1.66 4.81
C ALA A 629 -9.88 -3.16 4.94
N VAL A 630 -9.80 -3.70 6.17
CA VAL A 630 -9.62 -5.15 6.41
C VAL A 630 -10.80 -5.94 5.85
N SER A 631 -12.03 -5.52 6.17
CA SER A 631 -13.25 -6.15 5.66
C SER A 631 -13.25 -6.23 4.13
N MET A 632 -13.03 -5.10 3.47
CA MET A 632 -13.08 -5.02 2.00
C MET A 632 -11.98 -5.85 1.33
N THR A 633 -10.75 -5.76 1.81
CA THR A 633 -9.62 -6.47 1.17
C THR A 633 -9.66 -7.98 1.41
N ALA A 634 -9.97 -8.42 2.62
CA ALA A 634 -10.06 -9.84 2.93
C ALA A 634 -11.28 -10.48 2.25
N GLY A 635 -12.45 -9.82 2.28
CA GLY A 635 -13.67 -10.29 1.63
C GLY A 635 -13.52 -10.39 0.11
N GLY A 636 -12.99 -9.33 -0.53
CA GLY A 636 -12.73 -9.34 -1.97
C GLY A 636 -11.75 -10.43 -2.39
N GLY A 637 -10.66 -10.62 -1.62
CA GLY A 637 -9.69 -11.71 -1.86
C GLY A 637 -10.29 -13.11 -1.66
N ALA A 638 -11.21 -13.25 -0.71
CA ALA A 638 -11.90 -14.52 -0.49
C ALA A 638 -12.86 -14.87 -1.64
N TRP A 639 -13.58 -13.89 -2.22
CA TRP A 639 -14.42 -14.11 -3.41
C TRP A 639 -13.61 -14.53 -4.63
N ASP A 640 -12.53 -13.83 -4.93
CA ASP A 640 -11.65 -14.17 -6.07
C ASP A 640 -11.12 -15.59 -5.96
N ASN A 641 -10.56 -15.95 -4.80
CA ASN A 641 -10.04 -17.28 -4.58
C ASN A 641 -11.15 -18.35 -4.48
N ALA A 642 -12.39 -18.01 -4.13
CA ALA A 642 -13.51 -18.94 -4.22
C ALA A 642 -13.86 -19.26 -5.70
N LYS A 643 -13.80 -18.27 -6.60
CA LYS A 643 -13.91 -18.46 -8.05
C LYS A 643 -12.83 -19.41 -8.55
N LYS A 644 -11.55 -19.16 -8.21
CA LYS A 644 -10.42 -20.01 -8.59
C LYS A 644 -10.54 -21.43 -8.05
N TYR A 645 -11.00 -21.61 -6.81
CA TYR A 645 -11.25 -22.93 -6.23
C TYR A 645 -12.28 -23.73 -7.03
N ILE A 646 -13.31 -23.08 -7.57
CA ILE A 646 -14.28 -23.73 -8.46
C ILE A 646 -13.64 -24.03 -9.82
N GLU A 647 -12.87 -23.12 -10.39
CA GLU A 647 -12.16 -23.31 -11.67
C GLU A 647 -11.18 -24.49 -11.64
N ASP A 648 -10.60 -24.79 -10.48
CA ASP A 648 -9.73 -25.96 -10.22
C ASP A 648 -10.48 -27.32 -10.26
N GLY A 649 -11.77 -27.32 -10.61
CA GLY A 649 -12.58 -28.52 -10.82
C GLY A 649 -13.55 -28.83 -9.68
N HIS A 650 -13.65 -27.98 -8.65
CA HIS A 650 -14.63 -28.17 -7.58
C HIS A 650 -16.02 -27.67 -8.02
N TYR A 651 -17.08 -28.28 -7.46
CA TYR A 651 -18.48 -27.86 -7.68
C TYR A 651 -18.89 -27.71 -9.16
N GLY A 652 -18.36 -28.56 -10.04
CA GLY A 652 -18.67 -28.58 -11.46
C GLY A 652 -17.67 -27.86 -12.35
N GLY A 653 -16.67 -27.19 -11.79
CA GLY A 653 -15.57 -26.58 -12.53
C GLY A 653 -15.96 -25.35 -13.34
N LYS A 654 -15.05 -24.94 -14.21
CA LYS A 654 -15.21 -23.75 -15.08
C LYS A 654 -16.44 -23.90 -16.01
N GLY A 655 -17.28 -22.87 -16.07
CA GLY A 655 -18.51 -22.83 -16.88
C GLY A 655 -19.76 -23.39 -16.20
N SER A 656 -19.66 -24.01 -15.01
CA SER A 656 -20.80 -24.45 -14.20
C SER A 656 -21.63 -23.27 -13.67
N ASP A 657 -22.85 -23.52 -13.18
CA ASP A 657 -23.66 -22.48 -12.56
C ASP A 657 -23.04 -21.97 -11.25
N ALA A 658 -22.35 -22.84 -10.51
CA ALA A 658 -21.55 -22.41 -9.36
C ALA A 658 -20.41 -21.46 -9.76
N HIS A 659 -19.73 -21.72 -10.90
CA HIS A 659 -18.72 -20.81 -11.43
C HIS A 659 -19.32 -19.45 -11.81
N LYS A 660 -20.47 -19.40 -12.49
CA LYS A 660 -21.15 -18.13 -12.83
C LYS A 660 -21.52 -17.33 -11.59
N ALA A 661 -22.01 -18.01 -10.54
CA ALA A 661 -22.30 -17.36 -9.27
C ALA A 661 -21.04 -16.82 -8.60
N ALA A 662 -19.93 -17.56 -8.64
CA ALA A 662 -18.64 -17.11 -8.10
C ALA A 662 -18.06 -15.93 -8.86
N VAL A 663 -18.20 -15.87 -10.20
CA VAL A 663 -17.83 -14.70 -11.02
C VAL A 663 -18.60 -13.46 -10.58
N THR A 664 -19.89 -13.59 -10.24
CA THR A 664 -20.66 -12.45 -9.70
C THR A 664 -20.10 -11.94 -8.38
N GLY A 665 -19.73 -12.85 -7.48
CA GLY A 665 -19.10 -12.47 -6.21
C GLY A 665 -17.74 -11.81 -6.41
N ASP A 666 -16.91 -12.31 -7.31
CA ASP A 666 -15.63 -11.74 -7.67
C ASP A 666 -15.78 -10.33 -8.26
N THR A 667 -16.74 -10.12 -9.18
CA THR A 667 -17.06 -8.79 -9.72
C THR A 667 -17.44 -7.77 -8.65
N VAL A 668 -18.14 -8.20 -7.57
CA VAL A 668 -18.41 -7.36 -6.39
C VAL A 668 -17.15 -7.17 -5.55
N GLY A 669 -16.36 -8.24 -5.39
CA GLY A 669 -15.12 -8.27 -4.60
C GLY A 669 -13.98 -7.44 -5.18
N ASP A 670 -13.93 -7.30 -6.49
CA ASP A 670 -12.88 -6.58 -7.21
C ASP A 670 -12.71 -5.11 -6.78
N PRO A 671 -13.74 -4.26 -6.85
CA PRO A 671 -13.62 -2.89 -6.33
C PRO A 671 -13.38 -2.86 -4.81
N TYR A 672 -13.80 -3.89 -4.05
CA TYR A 672 -13.51 -4.04 -2.62
C TYR A 672 -12.01 -4.21 -2.38
N LYS A 673 -11.39 -5.25 -2.97
CA LYS A 673 -10.01 -5.66 -2.65
C LYS A 673 -8.93 -4.80 -3.31
N ASP A 674 -9.23 -4.17 -4.47
CA ASP A 674 -8.21 -3.55 -5.31
C ASP A 674 -8.37 -2.04 -5.48
N THR A 675 -9.54 -1.47 -5.12
CA THR A 675 -9.79 -0.02 -5.22
C THR A 675 -10.14 0.59 -3.86
N ALA A 676 -11.34 0.35 -3.37
CA ALA A 676 -11.87 1.05 -2.20
C ALA A 676 -11.12 0.66 -0.91
N GLY A 677 -10.98 -0.64 -0.63
CA GLY A 677 -10.30 -1.13 0.57
C GLY A 677 -8.88 -0.59 0.72
N PRO A 678 -7.99 -0.85 -0.25
CA PRO A 678 -6.61 -0.37 -0.17
C PRO A 678 -6.48 1.15 -0.19
N ALA A 679 -7.36 1.89 -0.86
CA ALA A 679 -7.30 3.35 -0.92
C ALA A 679 -7.69 4.02 0.41
N VAL A 680 -8.34 3.31 1.33
CA VAL A 680 -8.56 3.79 2.71
C VAL A 680 -7.24 3.96 3.47
N ASN A 681 -6.18 3.20 3.16
CA ASN A 681 -4.88 3.35 3.81
C ASN A 681 -4.28 4.75 3.66
N PRO A 682 -4.01 5.26 2.45
CA PRO A 682 -3.53 6.64 2.30
C PRO A 682 -4.55 7.67 2.80
N MET A 683 -5.85 7.41 2.70
CA MET A 683 -6.87 8.30 3.26
C MET A 683 -6.69 8.50 4.78
N ILE A 684 -6.50 7.44 5.55
CA ILE A 684 -6.29 7.53 7.01
C ILE A 684 -5.03 8.36 7.31
N LYS A 685 -3.94 8.09 6.62
CA LYS A 685 -2.64 8.75 6.86
C LYS A 685 -2.67 10.22 6.49
N ILE A 686 -3.15 10.57 5.31
CA ILE A 686 -3.19 11.96 4.83
C ILE A 686 -4.08 12.83 5.73
N THR A 687 -5.21 12.30 6.22
CA THR A 687 -6.08 13.01 7.17
C THR A 687 -5.32 13.37 8.46
N ASN A 688 -4.55 12.44 9.00
CA ASN A 688 -3.74 12.66 10.20
C ASN A 688 -2.58 13.64 9.95
N ILE A 689 -1.90 13.55 8.81
CA ILE A 689 -0.80 14.47 8.45
C ILE A 689 -1.31 15.89 8.24
N VAL A 690 -2.44 16.06 7.56
CA VAL A 690 -3.06 17.38 7.37
C VAL A 690 -3.43 18.01 8.72
N ALA A 691 -3.92 17.22 9.66
CA ALA A 691 -4.22 17.70 11.00
C ALA A 691 -2.96 18.15 11.77
N LEU A 692 -1.84 17.42 11.64
CA LEU A 692 -0.55 17.82 12.23
C LEU A 692 -0.03 19.14 11.62
N LEU A 693 -0.08 19.28 10.29
CA LEU A 693 0.32 20.49 9.61
C LEU A 693 -0.59 21.67 9.98
N LEU A 694 -1.91 21.44 10.04
CA LEU A 694 -2.87 22.46 10.47
C LEU A 694 -2.59 22.90 11.92
N LEU A 695 -2.30 21.97 12.83
CA LEU A 695 -1.92 22.28 14.20
C LEU A 695 -0.66 23.16 14.26
N ALA A 696 0.36 22.85 13.46
CA ALA A 696 1.59 23.64 13.39
C ALA A 696 1.32 25.07 12.88
N ILE A 697 0.43 25.25 11.89
CA ILE A 697 0.02 26.58 11.40
C ILE A 697 -0.71 27.38 12.50
N ILE A 698 -1.61 26.71 13.23
CA ILE A 698 -2.41 27.37 14.28
C ILE A 698 -1.55 27.77 15.49
N ALA A 699 -0.53 26.97 15.78
CA ALA A 699 0.37 27.23 16.91
C ALA A 699 1.34 28.42 16.67
N GLY A 700 1.56 28.80 15.43
CA GLY A 700 2.40 29.94 14.99
C GLY A 700 3.83 29.51 14.79
#